data_0bffda1e1500faca51808702def48d5f
#
_entry.id   0bffda1e1500faca51808702def48d5f
#
_cell.length_a   1.000
_cell.length_b   1.000
_cell.length_c   1.000
_cell.angle_alpha   90.00
_cell.angle_beta   90.00
_cell.angle_gamma   90.00
#
_symmetry.space_group_name_H-M   'P 1'
#
loop_
_entity.id
_entity.type
_entity.pdbx_description
1 polymer ?
#
loop_
_entity_poly.entity_id
_entity_poly.type
_entity_poly.pdbx_seq_one_letter_code
_entity_poly.pdbx_strand_id
1 'polypeptide(L)'
;MNPRKNLIAASLATIPLMLCHTALAADPMMSGPLLAAPPEHAVLAARVTAANDKRGLDRNHAAVVAAEHPGVAGTRITRLHHTYKGVRVFQSETVLVTNDAGKIVSEAVADRRAGLGFGAASIAMGGSFSSFDVKPSIAPARAIEVAVAASFPGGVQIAKPSAELIVFPLVASVRVAAAANKVDSELNAMDLEQRVTGYELAYLVQTRMVAGASQPVYYDTVVSAADGHVIKQWKALKTVIGTGNSQYNGAVPISTTLTGSTYSMRDPTRGVGGTFNGMAITNANHGSSAGAIYTNPTNTWGDGQNYIPGGSTTNANGQTAGVNALWGLMNTYDMLKNTLGWQSLDGNNTATYIAAHVFNNYDNAYYDDSCKCMFIGDGNAFLSLGAIDVIGHEMSHGVTAATSNLTYSGESGGLNESNSDIGGEAVEAYARAGGTGGSIPNSGNDWMMGREISRSGAPLRWMYKPSKDGSSPNAWSSGIGGIDVHYSSGPNNRMFYFLSQGSNSSSSSDYYSAYLNKTPLAMTGIGTDKAYRIWFKALTTKFTASTNYADARNKVLLSAQELYGVGSKEATAVQRAYAAINVGADVDEAGGGVLAISSQPASITVVAGAIANFSVTATGGVAPYKYQWMRNGANIAGATAPTYSFTAQSSDNGAGFSVTVTDSAPTPASVSSSTATLTVSTSTASEKIVNGSFESGVTGWTGNTWVIGNWVGQPAYDGSRVSWLGGYGYAARETLNQAVAIPSSATSANLSFALHIDTAESTGSVAYDKLVVTLKNPAGTVLATLATYSNLNKAAGYQIRNFNLLAYKGQTVTLSFAMSEDASLQTSFVLDQVSLITQ
;
A
#
# COMPACT_ATOMS: atom_id res chain seq x y z
N MET A 1 10.41 53.21 -2.32
CA MET A 1 9.02 52.75 -2.09
C MET A 1 8.89 51.41 -2.79
N ASN A 2 8.69 50.43 -2.03
CA ASN A 2 8.77 49.02 -2.50
C ASN A 2 7.36 48.57 -2.96
N PRO A 3 7.14 48.08 -4.19
CA PRO A 3 5.80 47.74 -4.72
C PRO A 3 5.36 46.29 -4.42
N ARG A 4 5.58 45.86 -3.21
CA ARG A 4 5.00 44.62 -2.75
C ARG A 4 3.68 44.86 -2.06
N LYS A 5 2.64 45.16 -2.80
CA LYS A 5 1.26 45.22 -2.28
C LYS A 5 0.24 44.76 -3.30
N ASN A 6 -0.43 43.72 -2.94
CA ASN A 6 -1.82 43.36 -3.24
C ASN A 6 -2.36 43.53 -4.66
N LEU A 7 -2.75 42.43 -5.27
CA LEU A 7 -3.98 42.39 -6.07
C LEU A 7 -4.57 40.98 -6.06
N ILE A 8 -5.51 40.76 -5.13
CA ILE A 8 -6.59 39.79 -5.36
C ILE A 8 -7.68 40.60 -6.02
N ALA A 9 -7.87 40.43 -7.30
CA ALA A 9 -9.04 40.93 -8.01
C ALA A 9 -9.65 39.82 -8.84
N ALA A 10 -10.81 39.33 -8.40
CA ALA A 10 -11.67 38.49 -9.18
C ALA A 10 -12.17 39.24 -10.42
N SER A 11 -11.95 38.66 -11.60
CA SER A 11 -12.68 39.07 -12.80
C SER A 11 -13.47 37.89 -13.35
N LEU A 12 -14.79 37.97 -13.18
CA LEU A 12 -15.75 37.19 -13.95
C LEU A 12 -15.68 37.68 -15.41
N ALA A 13 -15.41 36.78 -16.30
CA ALA A 13 -15.65 36.97 -17.74
C ALA A 13 -16.59 35.87 -18.21
N THR A 14 -17.78 36.29 -18.57
CA THR A 14 -18.81 35.50 -19.27
C THR A 14 -18.38 35.24 -20.72
N ILE A 15 -18.44 33.96 -21.16
CA ILE A 15 -18.35 33.59 -22.57
C ILE A 15 -19.57 32.72 -22.92
N PRO A 16 -20.19 32.90 -24.07
CA PRO A 16 -21.50 32.33 -24.38
C PRO A 16 -21.42 30.89 -24.88
N LEU A 17 -22.49 30.13 -24.57
CA LEU A 17 -22.79 28.80 -25.09
C LEU A 17 -22.85 28.83 -26.63
N MET A 18 -21.99 27.99 -27.26
CA MET A 18 -22.29 27.47 -28.59
C MET A 18 -22.37 25.94 -28.48
N LEU A 19 -23.58 25.43 -28.69
CA LEU A 19 -23.82 24.02 -28.91
C LEU A 19 -23.25 23.61 -30.25
N CYS A 20 -22.29 22.70 -30.24
CA CYS A 20 -21.98 21.93 -31.42
C CYS A 20 -21.95 20.45 -31.06
N HIS A 21 -22.94 19.70 -31.48
CA HIS A 21 -22.99 18.25 -31.39
C HIS A 21 -22.06 17.67 -32.45
N THR A 22 -20.91 17.20 -32.07
CA THR A 22 -20.17 16.19 -32.82
C THR A 22 -19.83 15.05 -31.86
N ALA A 23 -20.33 13.87 -32.20
CA ALA A 23 -19.93 12.63 -31.55
C ALA A 23 -18.41 12.46 -31.77
N LEU A 24 -17.61 12.70 -30.74
CA LEU A 24 -16.21 12.32 -30.74
C LEU A 24 -16.13 10.84 -30.41
N ALA A 25 -15.74 10.08 -31.44
CA ALA A 25 -15.25 8.73 -31.25
C ALA A 25 -14.13 8.78 -30.21
N ALA A 26 -14.20 7.91 -29.21
CA ALA A 26 -13.14 7.74 -28.23
C ALA A 26 -11.86 7.36 -29.00
N ASP A 27 -10.87 8.23 -28.93
CA ASP A 27 -9.54 7.93 -29.44
C ASP A 27 -9.00 6.66 -28.75
N PRO A 28 -8.37 5.75 -29.50
CA PRO A 28 -7.69 4.64 -28.87
C PRO A 28 -6.61 5.21 -27.97
N MET A 29 -6.51 4.70 -26.73
CA MET A 29 -5.33 4.90 -25.93
C MET A 29 -4.13 4.40 -26.74
N MET A 30 -3.58 5.29 -27.52
CA MET A 30 -2.25 5.14 -28.06
C MET A 30 -1.35 4.97 -26.85
N SER A 31 -0.52 3.96 -26.87
CA SER A 31 0.72 3.96 -26.14
C SER A 31 1.47 5.23 -26.55
N GLY A 32 1.17 6.33 -25.86
CA GLY A 32 1.97 7.53 -25.96
C GLY A 32 3.40 7.16 -25.55
N PRO A 33 4.42 7.87 -26.00
CA PRO A 33 5.76 7.64 -25.51
C PRO A 33 5.70 7.68 -24.01
N LEU A 34 6.17 6.60 -23.35
CA LEU A 34 6.31 6.52 -21.90
C LEU A 34 6.86 7.85 -21.43
N LEU A 35 6.03 8.65 -20.76
CA LEU A 35 6.52 9.80 -20.03
C LEU A 35 7.69 9.30 -19.19
N ALA A 36 8.85 9.94 -19.34
CA ALA A 36 10.06 9.52 -18.66
C ALA A 36 9.70 9.31 -17.17
N ALA A 37 9.87 8.06 -16.72
CA ALA A 37 9.54 7.71 -15.34
C ALA A 37 10.26 8.69 -14.39
N PRO A 38 9.64 9.11 -13.28
CA PRO A 38 10.30 9.94 -12.29
C PRO A 38 11.70 9.40 -11.98
N PRO A 39 12.71 10.24 -11.79
CA PRO A 39 14.09 9.80 -11.56
C PRO A 39 14.22 8.72 -10.50
N GLU A 40 13.40 8.78 -9.47
CA GLU A 40 13.30 7.78 -8.41
C GLU A 40 12.82 6.40 -8.90
N HIS A 41 11.88 6.35 -9.83
CA HIS A 41 11.41 5.10 -10.44
C HIS A 41 12.53 4.44 -11.26
N ALA A 42 13.29 5.23 -12.01
CA ALA A 42 14.44 4.74 -12.76
C ALA A 42 15.53 4.17 -11.82
N VAL A 43 15.76 4.82 -10.68
CA VAL A 43 16.71 4.35 -9.65
C VAL A 43 16.25 3.03 -9.04
N LEU A 44 14.98 2.89 -8.69
CA LEU A 44 14.44 1.66 -8.13
C LEU A 44 14.48 0.52 -9.16
N ALA A 45 14.08 0.77 -10.40
CA ALA A 45 14.14 -0.20 -11.48
C ALA A 45 15.58 -0.63 -11.78
N ALA A 46 16.52 0.32 -11.83
CA ALA A 46 17.94 0.05 -12.01
C ALA A 46 18.52 -0.81 -10.87
N ARG A 47 18.10 -0.57 -9.62
CA ARG A 47 18.54 -1.34 -8.46
C ARG A 47 18.03 -2.79 -8.52
N VAL A 48 16.77 -3.01 -8.87
CA VAL A 48 16.22 -4.37 -9.06
C VAL A 48 16.91 -5.06 -10.23
N THR A 49 17.18 -4.32 -11.30
CA THR A 49 17.93 -4.83 -12.46
C THR A 49 19.39 -5.17 -12.11
N ALA A 50 20.07 -4.35 -11.32
CA ALA A 50 21.43 -4.62 -10.85
C ALA A 50 21.54 -5.86 -9.96
N ALA A 51 20.46 -6.26 -9.29
CA ALA A 51 20.41 -7.51 -8.54
C ALA A 51 20.33 -8.76 -9.45
N ASN A 52 20.10 -8.57 -10.75
CA ASN A 52 20.04 -9.66 -11.73
C ASN A 52 21.36 -10.43 -11.82
N ASP A 53 22.51 -9.76 -11.75
CA ASP A 53 23.83 -10.42 -11.78
C ASP A 53 23.99 -11.45 -10.64
N LYS A 54 23.51 -11.08 -9.43
CA LYS A 54 23.54 -11.99 -8.26
C LYS A 54 22.60 -13.17 -8.41
N ARG A 55 21.60 -13.05 -9.28
CA ARG A 55 20.62 -14.10 -9.60
C ARG A 55 21.01 -14.86 -10.88
N GLY A 56 22.16 -14.52 -11.45
CA GLY A 56 22.63 -15.11 -12.68
C GLY A 56 21.83 -14.72 -13.91
N LEU A 57 21.06 -13.62 -13.92
CA LEU A 57 20.24 -13.14 -15.03
C LEU A 57 21.04 -12.20 -15.94
N ASP A 58 20.86 -12.33 -17.27
CA ASP A 58 21.59 -11.58 -18.26
C ASP A 58 20.99 -10.16 -18.49
N ARG A 59 21.64 -9.39 -19.39
CA ARG A 59 21.21 -8.02 -19.76
C ARG A 59 19.85 -7.91 -20.44
N ASN A 60 19.24 -9.03 -20.84
CA ASN A 60 17.89 -9.05 -21.42
C ASN A 60 16.80 -8.95 -20.35
N HIS A 61 17.18 -9.09 -19.09
CA HIS A 61 16.27 -8.97 -17.95
C HIS A 61 16.33 -7.56 -17.37
N ALA A 62 15.14 -7.00 -17.13
CA ALA A 62 14.98 -5.70 -16.50
C ALA A 62 13.78 -5.72 -15.53
N ALA A 63 13.57 -4.60 -14.84
CA ALA A 63 12.40 -4.33 -14.05
C ALA A 63 11.79 -2.99 -14.46
N VAL A 64 10.48 -2.89 -14.46
CA VAL A 64 9.73 -1.66 -14.73
C VAL A 64 8.73 -1.42 -13.62
N VAL A 65 8.57 -0.16 -13.21
CA VAL A 65 7.56 0.21 -12.21
C VAL A 65 6.17 -0.01 -12.79
N ALA A 66 5.39 -0.83 -12.12
CA ALA A 66 4.02 -1.18 -12.51
C ALA A 66 2.98 -0.40 -11.70
N ALA A 67 3.23 -0.17 -10.41
CA ALA A 67 2.36 0.59 -9.54
C ALA A 67 3.15 1.19 -8.38
N GLU A 68 2.63 2.30 -7.85
CA GLU A 68 3.13 2.94 -6.65
C GLU A 68 1.96 3.45 -5.82
N HIS A 69 2.04 3.27 -4.50
CA HIS A 69 1.05 3.76 -3.55
C HIS A 69 1.70 4.13 -2.22
N PRO A 70 1.05 4.99 -1.42
CA PRO A 70 1.52 5.27 -0.07
C PRO A 70 1.45 3.98 0.76
N GLY A 71 2.46 3.81 1.61
CA GLY A 71 2.48 2.77 2.63
C GLY A 71 1.98 3.30 3.97
N VAL A 72 2.36 2.62 5.05
CA VAL A 72 2.22 3.14 6.41
C VAL A 72 2.98 4.46 6.51
N ALA A 73 2.54 5.37 7.39
CA ALA A 73 3.10 6.71 7.53
C ALA A 73 4.64 6.73 7.43
N GLY A 74 5.16 7.58 6.54
CA GLY A 74 6.59 7.66 6.24
C GLY A 74 7.12 6.58 5.31
N THR A 75 6.26 5.83 4.60
CA THR A 75 6.69 4.83 3.62
C THR A 75 5.93 4.91 2.30
N ARG A 76 6.55 4.38 1.25
CA ARG A 76 6.00 4.24 -0.10
C ARG A 76 6.19 2.81 -0.59
N ILE A 77 5.17 2.24 -1.21
CA ILE A 77 5.19 0.90 -1.77
C ILE A 77 5.29 0.99 -3.27
N THR A 78 6.32 0.39 -3.87
CA THR A 78 6.52 0.35 -5.32
C THR A 78 6.53 -1.09 -5.80
N ARG A 79 5.67 -1.42 -6.76
CA ARG A 79 5.65 -2.71 -7.45
C ARG A 79 6.37 -2.60 -8.78
N LEU A 80 7.29 -3.51 -9.04
CA LEU A 80 8.05 -3.57 -10.27
C LEU A 80 7.81 -4.91 -10.93
N HIS A 81 7.29 -4.91 -12.16
CA HIS A 81 7.21 -6.10 -12.98
C HIS A 81 8.59 -6.43 -13.55
N HIS A 82 8.94 -7.72 -13.55
CA HIS A 82 10.13 -8.20 -14.25
C HIS A 82 9.84 -8.37 -15.73
N THR A 83 10.83 -8.00 -16.55
CA THR A 83 10.74 -8.13 -18.01
C THR A 83 11.90 -8.95 -18.56
N TYR A 84 11.70 -9.56 -19.73
CA TYR A 84 12.72 -10.20 -20.56
C TYR A 84 12.62 -9.65 -21.97
N LYS A 85 13.70 -9.08 -22.49
CA LYS A 85 13.73 -8.36 -23.79
C LYS A 85 12.57 -7.35 -23.92
N GLY A 86 12.24 -6.66 -22.83
CA GLY A 86 11.17 -5.67 -22.75
C GLY A 86 9.75 -6.22 -22.59
N VAL A 87 9.54 -7.54 -22.69
CA VAL A 87 8.25 -8.19 -22.51
C VAL A 87 8.08 -8.61 -21.03
N ARG A 88 6.94 -8.30 -20.44
CA ARG A 88 6.64 -8.64 -19.05
C ARG A 88 6.62 -10.16 -18.85
N VAL A 89 7.30 -10.63 -17.81
CA VAL A 89 7.20 -12.03 -17.35
C VAL A 89 6.01 -12.14 -16.39
N PHE A 90 5.04 -12.94 -16.77
CA PHE A 90 3.78 -13.06 -16.04
C PHE A 90 4.00 -13.58 -14.61
N GLN A 91 3.35 -12.97 -13.63
CA GLN A 91 3.50 -13.28 -12.20
C GLN A 91 4.94 -13.22 -11.68
N SER A 92 5.78 -12.38 -12.30
CA SER A 92 7.16 -12.16 -11.88
C SER A 92 7.35 -10.69 -11.52
N GLU A 93 7.55 -10.40 -10.24
CA GLU A 93 7.58 -9.02 -9.74
C GLU A 93 8.43 -8.87 -8.46
N THR A 94 8.79 -7.63 -8.17
CA THR A 94 9.38 -7.21 -6.90
C THR A 94 8.51 -6.13 -6.27
N VAL A 95 8.23 -6.25 -4.99
CA VAL A 95 7.57 -5.21 -4.19
C VAL A 95 8.62 -4.60 -3.28
N LEU A 96 8.82 -3.30 -3.40
CA LEU A 96 9.74 -2.52 -2.56
C LEU A 96 8.93 -1.59 -1.66
N VAL A 97 9.28 -1.55 -0.39
CA VAL A 97 8.82 -0.52 0.53
C VAL A 97 10.00 0.40 0.82
N THR A 98 9.85 1.69 0.52
CA THR A 98 10.85 2.72 0.79
C THR A 98 10.35 3.66 1.88
N ASN A 99 11.25 4.18 2.71
CA ASN A 99 10.94 5.26 3.64
C ASN A 99 11.08 6.64 2.95
N ASP A 100 10.74 7.71 3.66
CA ASP A 100 10.81 9.10 3.13
C ASP A 100 12.23 9.51 2.67
N ALA A 101 13.28 8.85 3.18
CA ALA A 101 14.65 9.04 2.72
C ALA A 101 14.98 8.21 1.47
N GLY A 102 14.02 7.53 0.85
CA GLY A 102 14.23 6.66 -0.30
C GLY A 102 14.97 5.35 0.00
N LYS A 103 15.20 5.03 1.29
CA LYS A 103 15.84 3.78 1.70
C LYS A 103 14.83 2.64 1.64
N ILE A 104 15.21 1.53 1.01
CA ILE A 104 14.40 0.30 1.03
C ILE A 104 14.41 -0.29 2.43
N VAL A 105 13.22 -0.45 3.01
CA VAL A 105 12.99 -1.03 4.34
C VAL A 105 12.38 -2.42 4.28
N SER A 106 11.78 -2.80 3.13
CA SER A 106 11.26 -4.14 2.89
C SER A 106 11.31 -4.48 1.41
N GLU A 107 11.58 -5.74 1.09
CA GLU A 107 11.55 -6.28 -0.27
C GLU A 107 10.84 -7.64 -0.25
N ALA A 108 9.91 -7.84 -1.18
CA ALA A 108 9.28 -9.12 -1.45
C ALA A 108 9.42 -9.42 -2.94
N VAL A 109 9.81 -10.65 -3.28
CA VAL A 109 10.12 -11.04 -4.66
C VAL A 109 9.36 -12.32 -5.01
N ALA A 110 8.66 -12.28 -6.16
CA ALA A 110 8.21 -13.46 -6.87
C ALA A 110 8.98 -13.51 -8.19
N ASP A 111 9.99 -14.35 -8.29
CA ASP A 111 10.82 -14.42 -9.50
C ASP A 111 10.47 -15.68 -10.31
N ARG A 112 9.88 -15.47 -11.47
CA ARG A 112 9.47 -16.52 -12.41
C ARG A 112 10.39 -16.58 -13.64
N ARG A 113 11.64 -16.09 -13.55
CA ARG A 113 12.59 -16.00 -14.67
C ARG A 113 13.65 -17.11 -14.67
N ALA A 114 13.53 -18.11 -13.78
CA ALA A 114 14.52 -19.16 -13.62
C ALA A 114 14.79 -19.89 -14.95
N GLY A 115 16.02 -19.86 -15.42
CA GLY A 115 16.45 -20.49 -16.67
C GLY A 115 16.09 -19.73 -17.96
N LEU A 116 15.37 -18.64 -17.92
CA LEU A 116 15.02 -17.82 -19.08
C LEU A 116 16.26 -17.02 -19.58
N GLY A 117 16.69 -17.27 -20.81
CA GLY A 117 17.83 -16.57 -21.42
C GLY A 117 19.22 -17.12 -21.09
N PHE A 118 19.32 -18.25 -20.39
CA PHE A 118 20.61 -18.83 -20.01
C PHE A 118 21.12 -19.87 -21.02
N GLY A 119 22.44 -19.81 -21.32
CA GLY A 119 23.15 -20.84 -22.04
C GLY A 119 23.39 -22.11 -21.20
N ALA A 120 24.10 -23.09 -21.77
CA ALA A 120 24.26 -24.48 -21.31
C ALA A 120 24.71 -24.75 -19.85
N ALA A 121 25.01 -23.70 -19.05
CA ALA A 121 25.41 -23.87 -17.65
C ALA A 121 24.25 -24.14 -16.66
N SER A 122 22.99 -24.04 -17.07
CA SER A 122 21.82 -24.30 -16.22
C SER A 122 21.19 -25.70 -16.43
N ILE A 123 21.91 -26.60 -17.02
CA ILE A 123 21.46 -27.97 -17.37
C ILE A 123 21.05 -28.82 -16.13
N ALA A 124 21.39 -28.42 -14.92
CA ALA A 124 20.98 -29.14 -13.69
C ALA A 124 19.45 -29.07 -13.41
N MET A 125 18.66 -28.32 -14.17
CA MET A 125 17.22 -28.12 -14.02
C MET A 125 16.40 -28.55 -15.25
N GLY A 126 16.95 -29.31 -16.18
CA GLY A 126 16.16 -30.04 -17.19
C GLY A 126 15.76 -29.26 -18.44
N GLY A 127 16.24 -28.04 -18.69
CA GLY A 127 15.99 -27.33 -19.93
C GLY A 127 16.74 -26.00 -20.01
N SER A 128 17.46 -25.79 -21.11
CA SER A 128 18.08 -24.49 -21.43
C SER A 128 17.17 -23.72 -22.39
N PHE A 129 16.68 -22.53 -21.96
CA PHE A 129 15.91 -21.59 -22.78
C PHE A 129 16.81 -20.43 -23.27
N SER A 130 18.02 -20.78 -23.71
CA SER A 130 19.11 -19.84 -24.01
C SER A 130 18.83 -18.83 -25.13
N SER A 131 17.76 -19.04 -25.91
CA SER A 131 17.40 -18.19 -27.06
C SER A 131 15.89 -17.94 -27.16
N PHE A 132 15.21 -17.76 -26.02
CA PHE A 132 13.76 -17.49 -26.02
C PHE A 132 13.44 -16.24 -26.87
N ASP A 133 12.64 -16.44 -27.92
CA ASP A 133 12.21 -15.36 -28.81
C ASP A 133 10.95 -14.68 -28.26
N VAL A 134 10.90 -13.36 -28.35
CA VAL A 134 9.74 -12.54 -27.91
C VAL A 134 8.97 -11.98 -29.11
N LYS A 135 9.18 -12.52 -30.30
CA LYS A 135 8.46 -12.11 -31.51
C LYS A 135 7.22 -12.99 -31.70
N PRO A 136 6.00 -12.42 -31.63
CA PRO A 136 4.78 -13.21 -31.78
C PRO A 136 4.59 -13.62 -33.25
N SER A 137 4.05 -14.81 -33.47
CA SER A 137 3.67 -15.29 -34.82
C SER A 137 2.24 -14.91 -35.19
N ILE A 138 1.37 -14.70 -34.19
CA ILE A 138 0.01 -14.20 -34.41
C ILE A 138 -0.14 -12.76 -33.97
N ALA A 139 -1.07 -12.02 -34.57
CA ALA A 139 -1.38 -10.66 -34.20
C ALA A 139 -2.25 -10.60 -32.91
N PRO A 140 -2.19 -9.51 -32.10
CA PRO A 140 -3.05 -9.32 -30.92
C PRO A 140 -4.54 -9.48 -31.22
N ALA A 141 -5.00 -9.01 -32.37
CA ALA A 141 -6.39 -9.16 -32.84
C ALA A 141 -6.82 -10.64 -32.93
N ARG A 142 -5.93 -11.51 -33.43
CA ARG A 142 -6.20 -12.94 -33.51
C ARG A 142 -6.30 -13.58 -32.12
N ALA A 143 -5.45 -13.18 -31.19
CA ALA A 143 -5.53 -13.65 -29.80
C ALA A 143 -6.85 -13.23 -29.13
N ILE A 144 -7.33 -12.00 -29.41
CA ILE A 144 -8.63 -11.51 -28.91
C ILE A 144 -9.77 -12.36 -29.49
N GLU A 145 -9.77 -12.66 -30.79
CA GLU A 145 -10.78 -13.54 -31.41
C GLU A 145 -10.83 -14.91 -30.73
N VAL A 146 -9.66 -15.51 -30.50
CA VAL A 146 -9.56 -16.81 -29.82
C VAL A 146 -10.11 -16.72 -28.39
N ALA A 147 -9.73 -15.71 -27.64
CA ALA A 147 -10.19 -15.51 -26.27
C ALA A 147 -11.70 -15.29 -26.19
N VAL A 148 -12.28 -14.52 -27.11
CA VAL A 148 -13.75 -14.32 -27.20
C VAL A 148 -14.44 -15.64 -27.52
N ALA A 149 -13.94 -16.39 -28.49
CA ALA A 149 -14.51 -17.69 -28.87
C ALA A 149 -14.44 -18.71 -27.71
N ALA A 150 -13.36 -18.69 -26.92
CA ALA A 150 -13.15 -19.56 -25.77
C ALA A 150 -13.97 -19.15 -24.54
N SER A 151 -14.34 -17.86 -24.44
CA SER A 151 -15.06 -17.31 -23.28
C SER A 151 -16.57 -17.41 -23.45
N PHE A 152 -17.12 -16.70 -24.41
CA PHE A 152 -18.54 -16.69 -24.76
C PHE A 152 -18.76 -16.29 -26.22
N PRO A 153 -18.90 -17.26 -27.13
CA PRO A 153 -19.19 -16.97 -28.53
C PRO A 153 -20.50 -16.18 -28.69
N GLY A 154 -20.43 -15.03 -29.33
CA GLY A 154 -21.59 -14.16 -29.53
C GLY A 154 -21.89 -13.19 -28.38
N GLY A 155 -21.07 -13.11 -27.37
CA GLY A 155 -21.15 -12.11 -26.32
C GLY A 155 -20.88 -10.69 -26.85
N VAL A 156 -21.63 -9.72 -26.37
CA VAL A 156 -21.42 -8.31 -26.69
C VAL A 156 -20.36 -7.73 -25.80
N GLN A 157 -19.29 -7.18 -26.36
CA GLN A 157 -18.24 -6.51 -25.58
C GLN A 157 -18.79 -5.21 -24.99
N ILE A 158 -18.66 -5.06 -23.67
CA ILE A 158 -19.01 -3.82 -22.95
C ILE A 158 -17.79 -2.94 -22.67
N ALA A 159 -16.59 -3.50 -22.82
CA ALA A 159 -15.34 -2.76 -22.83
C ALA A 159 -14.47 -3.30 -23.99
N LYS A 160 -13.61 -2.45 -24.54
CA LYS A 160 -12.69 -2.85 -25.60
C LYS A 160 -11.76 -3.96 -25.08
N PRO A 161 -11.71 -5.14 -25.72
CA PRO A 161 -10.78 -6.18 -25.33
C PRO A 161 -9.33 -5.71 -25.43
N SER A 162 -8.51 -6.10 -24.48
CA SER A 162 -7.06 -5.85 -24.49
C SER A 162 -6.30 -7.16 -24.70
N ALA A 163 -5.12 -7.06 -25.31
CA ALA A 163 -4.19 -8.18 -25.47
C ALA A 163 -2.77 -7.68 -25.16
N GLU A 164 -2.23 -8.08 -24.04
CA GLU A 164 -0.87 -7.76 -23.62
C GLU A 164 0.06 -8.92 -23.97
N LEU A 165 1.16 -8.64 -24.69
CA LEU A 165 2.19 -9.65 -24.91
C LEU A 165 2.96 -9.93 -23.63
N ILE A 166 3.07 -11.19 -23.23
CA ILE A 166 3.74 -11.64 -22.01
C ILE A 166 4.64 -12.85 -22.30
N VAL A 167 5.67 -13.00 -21.50
CA VAL A 167 6.36 -14.30 -21.32
C VAL A 167 5.62 -15.05 -20.24
N PHE A 168 4.95 -16.13 -20.60
CA PHE A 168 4.15 -16.92 -19.68
C PHE A 168 4.99 -18.09 -19.12
N PRO A 169 5.29 -18.13 -17.80
CA PRO A 169 6.01 -19.24 -17.19
C PRO A 169 5.07 -20.43 -17.02
N LEU A 170 5.48 -21.57 -17.49
CA LEU A 170 4.85 -22.85 -17.20
C LEU A 170 5.35 -23.31 -15.82
N VAL A 171 4.44 -23.53 -14.90
CA VAL A 171 4.77 -23.80 -13.48
C VAL A 171 4.19 -25.14 -13.04
N ALA A 172 4.99 -25.97 -12.41
CA ALA A 172 4.56 -27.19 -11.76
C ALA A 172 4.77 -27.09 -10.24
N SER A 173 3.83 -27.66 -9.48
CA SER A 173 4.00 -27.87 -8.05
C SER A 173 4.84 -29.14 -7.85
N VAL A 174 5.97 -28.99 -7.18
CA VAL A 174 6.87 -30.11 -6.87
C VAL A 174 7.09 -30.21 -5.36
N ARG A 175 7.35 -31.40 -4.87
CA ARG A 175 7.66 -31.58 -3.44
C ARG A 175 9.02 -30.99 -3.11
N VAL A 176 9.10 -30.30 -1.98
CA VAL A 176 10.40 -29.91 -1.41
C VAL A 176 11.18 -31.17 -0.99
N ALA A 177 12.49 -31.07 -0.93
CA ALA A 177 13.36 -32.25 -0.61
C ALA A 177 12.97 -32.90 0.73
N ALA A 178 12.58 -32.11 1.73
CA ALA A 178 12.14 -32.61 3.04
C ALA A 178 10.84 -33.45 2.99
N ALA A 179 10.04 -33.27 1.95
CA ALA A 179 8.75 -33.92 1.77
C ALA A 179 8.79 -35.05 0.69
N ALA A 180 9.97 -35.39 0.16
CA ALA A 180 10.11 -36.34 -0.95
C ALA A 180 9.45 -37.71 -0.67
N ASN A 181 9.49 -38.15 0.56
CA ASN A 181 8.99 -39.47 1.00
C ASN A 181 7.64 -39.44 1.72
N LYS A 182 7.00 -38.25 1.85
CA LYS A 182 5.66 -38.12 2.44
C LYS A 182 4.61 -38.74 1.51
N VAL A 183 3.62 -39.40 2.06
CA VAL A 183 2.44 -39.84 1.30
C VAL A 183 1.54 -38.59 1.03
N ASP A 184 0.74 -38.64 -0.03
CA ASP A 184 -0.06 -37.49 -0.46
C ASP A 184 -1.01 -36.96 0.63
N SER A 185 -1.54 -37.83 1.47
CA SER A 185 -2.42 -37.49 2.58
C SER A 185 -1.72 -36.78 3.74
N GLU A 186 -0.39 -36.80 3.80
CA GLU A 186 0.43 -36.14 4.83
C GLU A 186 1.02 -34.80 4.35
N LEU A 187 0.79 -34.47 3.08
CA LEU A 187 1.29 -33.23 2.53
C LEU A 187 0.52 -32.01 3.09
N ASN A 188 1.25 -30.97 3.42
CA ASN A 188 0.71 -29.65 3.65
C ASN A 188 1.31 -28.64 2.65
N ALA A 189 0.81 -27.41 2.63
CA ALA A 189 1.22 -26.41 1.65
C ALA A 189 2.73 -26.11 1.67
N MET A 190 3.41 -26.27 2.81
CA MET A 190 4.85 -26.04 2.93
C MET A 190 5.71 -27.19 2.38
N ASP A 191 5.10 -28.33 2.09
CA ASP A 191 5.77 -29.48 1.48
C ASP A 191 5.89 -29.37 -0.04
N LEU A 192 5.25 -28.35 -0.63
CA LEU A 192 5.25 -28.10 -2.06
C LEU A 192 5.90 -26.75 -2.38
N GLU A 193 6.65 -26.73 -3.46
CA GLU A 193 7.16 -25.48 -4.07
C GLU A 193 6.71 -25.38 -5.52
N GLN A 194 6.53 -24.16 -6.00
CA GLN A 194 6.23 -23.89 -7.40
C GLN A 194 7.52 -23.71 -8.18
N ARG A 195 7.76 -24.60 -9.14
CA ARG A 195 8.94 -24.58 -10.00
C ARG A 195 8.56 -24.24 -11.43
N VAL A 196 9.28 -23.29 -12.04
CA VAL A 196 9.13 -22.99 -13.47
C VAL A 196 9.74 -24.15 -14.26
N THR A 197 8.96 -24.73 -15.17
CA THR A 197 9.35 -25.87 -16.02
C THR A 197 9.56 -25.47 -17.46
N GLY A 198 9.11 -24.28 -17.86
CA GLY A 198 9.24 -23.78 -19.23
C GLY A 198 8.67 -22.38 -19.38
N TYR A 199 8.71 -21.88 -20.59
CA TYR A 199 8.15 -20.57 -20.98
C TYR A 199 7.45 -20.66 -22.30
N GLU A 200 6.40 -19.88 -22.45
CA GLU A 200 5.67 -19.69 -23.68
C GLU A 200 5.44 -18.22 -23.92
N LEU A 201 5.65 -17.74 -25.15
CA LEU A 201 5.25 -16.40 -25.52
C LEU A 201 3.75 -16.38 -25.75
N ALA A 202 3.04 -15.53 -25.04
CA ALA A 202 1.58 -15.53 -25.05
C ALA A 202 1.01 -14.11 -25.00
N TYR A 203 -0.27 -14.02 -25.30
CA TYR A 203 -1.06 -12.82 -25.02
C TYR A 203 -1.94 -13.06 -23.81
N LEU A 204 -1.88 -12.18 -22.83
CA LEU A 204 -2.92 -12.06 -21.80
C LEU A 204 -4.05 -11.21 -22.38
N VAL A 205 -5.16 -11.86 -22.67
CA VAL A 205 -6.33 -11.22 -23.27
C VAL A 205 -7.41 -11.04 -22.23
N GLN A 206 -7.87 -9.82 -22.06
CA GLN A 206 -8.98 -9.48 -21.20
C GLN A 206 -10.24 -9.26 -22.02
N THR A 207 -11.28 -10.06 -21.77
CA THR A 207 -12.59 -9.91 -22.40
C THR A 207 -13.63 -9.53 -21.37
N ARG A 208 -14.42 -8.50 -21.66
CA ARG A 208 -15.48 -7.99 -20.79
C ARG A 208 -16.76 -7.92 -21.60
N MET A 209 -17.59 -8.95 -21.49
CA MET A 209 -18.77 -9.17 -22.33
C MET A 209 -20.03 -9.28 -21.51
N VAL A 210 -21.16 -9.17 -22.19
CA VAL A 210 -22.49 -9.50 -21.64
C VAL A 210 -23.08 -10.64 -22.45
N ALA A 211 -23.57 -11.66 -21.74
CA ALA A 211 -24.35 -12.77 -22.31
C ALA A 211 -25.83 -12.44 -22.32
N GLY A 212 -26.41 -12.25 -23.53
CA GLY A 212 -27.81 -11.85 -23.66
C GLY A 212 -28.10 -10.50 -23.00
N ALA A 213 -29.24 -10.36 -22.34
CA ALA A 213 -29.68 -9.10 -21.75
C ALA A 213 -29.18 -8.84 -20.32
N SER A 214 -28.43 -9.78 -19.68
CA SER A 214 -28.36 -9.70 -18.24
C SER A 214 -27.15 -10.25 -17.50
N GLN A 215 -26.16 -10.90 -18.13
CA GLN A 215 -25.07 -11.51 -17.37
C GLN A 215 -23.69 -11.07 -17.85
N PRO A 216 -22.87 -10.40 -16.99
CA PRO A 216 -21.50 -10.09 -17.33
C PRO A 216 -20.66 -11.39 -17.42
N VAL A 217 -19.88 -11.51 -18.48
CA VAL A 217 -19.01 -12.63 -18.77
C VAL A 217 -17.60 -12.09 -18.94
N TYR A 218 -16.85 -12.03 -17.83
CA TYR A 218 -15.50 -11.50 -17.82
C TYR A 218 -14.50 -12.65 -17.74
N TYR A 219 -13.59 -12.68 -18.69
CA TYR A 219 -12.49 -13.66 -18.69
C TYR A 219 -11.17 -12.98 -18.95
N ASP A 220 -10.15 -13.51 -18.29
CA ASP A 220 -8.76 -13.33 -18.66
C ASP A 220 -8.27 -14.65 -19.27
N THR A 221 -7.76 -14.58 -20.48
CA THR A 221 -7.36 -15.76 -21.26
C THR A 221 -5.91 -15.59 -21.69
N VAL A 222 -5.08 -16.57 -21.41
CA VAL A 222 -3.71 -16.65 -21.92
C VAL A 222 -3.74 -17.43 -23.21
N VAL A 223 -3.39 -16.78 -24.31
CA VAL A 223 -3.40 -17.33 -25.68
C VAL A 223 -1.98 -17.37 -26.19
N SER A 224 -1.53 -18.54 -26.64
CA SER A 224 -0.21 -18.73 -27.26
C SER A 224 0.01 -17.73 -28.40
N ALA A 225 1.12 -17.00 -28.35
CA ALA A 225 1.49 -16.06 -29.40
C ALA A 225 2.14 -16.76 -30.62
N ALA A 226 2.38 -18.07 -30.52
CA ALA A 226 2.92 -18.88 -31.63
C ALA A 226 1.83 -19.34 -32.58
N ASP A 227 0.75 -19.94 -32.08
CA ASP A 227 -0.27 -20.65 -32.86
C ASP A 227 -1.72 -20.31 -32.48
N GLY A 228 -1.91 -19.60 -31.37
CA GLY A 228 -3.21 -19.16 -30.91
C GLY A 228 -3.98 -20.17 -30.04
N HIS A 229 -3.38 -21.26 -29.58
CA HIS A 229 -4.09 -22.13 -28.63
C HIS A 229 -4.27 -21.45 -27.26
N VAL A 230 -5.30 -21.83 -26.53
CA VAL A 230 -5.55 -21.33 -25.17
C VAL A 230 -4.70 -22.11 -24.19
N ILE A 231 -3.75 -21.43 -23.55
CA ILE A 231 -2.88 -22.01 -22.51
C ILE A 231 -3.61 -22.10 -21.18
N LYS A 232 -4.30 -21.01 -20.80
CA LYS A 232 -5.02 -20.90 -19.54
C LYS A 232 -6.16 -19.88 -19.66
N GLN A 233 -7.23 -20.13 -18.93
CA GLN A 233 -8.34 -19.18 -18.85
C GLN A 233 -8.93 -19.21 -17.44
N TRP A 234 -9.40 -18.06 -16.95
CA TRP A 234 -10.14 -17.95 -15.71
C TRP A 234 -11.17 -16.84 -15.78
N LYS A 235 -12.20 -16.95 -14.93
CA LYS A 235 -13.19 -15.88 -14.75
C LYS A 235 -12.52 -14.70 -14.05
N ALA A 236 -12.65 -13.52 -14.62
CA ALA A 236 -12.09 -12.27 -14.08
C ALA A 236 -13.14 -11.43 -13.37
N LEU A 237 -14.42 -11.83 -13.43
CA LEU A 237 -15.49 -11.17 -12.69
C LEU A 237 -15.32 -11.49 -11.20
N LYS A 238 -15.04 -10.47 -10.41
CA LYS A 238 -14.92 -10.54 -8.95
C LYS A 238 -16.32 -10.34 -8.39
N THR A 239 -16.96 -11.40 -7.86
CA THR A 239 -18.35 -11.38 -7.46
C THR A 239 -18.54 -12.06 -6.13
N VAL A 240 -19.51 -11.56 -5.33
CA VAL A 240 -20.10 -12.30 -4.22
C VAL A 240 -21.39 -12.91 -4.76
N ILE A 241 -21.52 -14.18 -4.71
CA ILE A 241 -22.78 -14.84 -5.00
C ILE A 241 -23.65 -14.70 -3.76
N GLY A 242 -24.67 -13.96 -3.87
CA GLY A 242 -25.46 -13.69 -2.73
C GLY A 242 -26.85 -13.13 -2.88
N THR A 243 -27.52 -13.05 -1.83
CA THR A 243 -28.94 -12.83 -1.60
C THR A 243 -29.16 -11.69 -0.64
N GLY A 244 -30.00 -10.72 -0.89
CA GLY A 244 -30.03 -9.55 -0.17
C GLY A 244 -31.21 -8.88 0.44
N ASN A 245 -31.12 -8.35 1.68
CA ASN A 245 -32.07 -7.49 2.35
C ASN A 245 -31.47 -6.12 2.62
N SER A 246 -32.12 -5.08 2.21
CA SER A 246 -31.57 -3.74 2.17
C SER A 246 -31.84 -2.88 3.41
N GLN A 247 -32.21 -3.47 4.54
CA GLN A 247 -32.58 -2.71 5.72
C GLN A 247 -31.75 -2.99 6.94
N TYR A 248 -30.51 -3.18 6.67
CA TYR A 248 -29.60 -3.78 7.61
C TYR A 248 -29.23 -2.87 8.79
N ASN A 249 -29.38 -1.56 8.61
CA ASN A 249 -28.77 -0.61 9.53
C ASN A 249 -29.71 0.49 10.00
N GLY A 250 -31.02 0.40 9.69
CA GLY A 250 -31.99 1.43 10.04
C GLY A 250 -31.68 2.80 9.44
N ALA A 251 -31.95 3.87 10.15
CA ALA A 251 -31.59 5.21 9.72
C ALA A 251 -30.08 5.45 9.90
N VAL A 252 -29.37 5.68 8.80
CA VAL A 252 -27.93 5.90 8.77
C VAL A 252 -27.58 7.27 8.21
N PRO A 253 -26.55 7.95 8.75
CA PRO A 253 -26.05 9.19 8.16
C PRO A 253 -25.28 8.91 6.88
N ILE A 254 -25.59 9.65 5.80
CA ILE A 254 -24.86 9.57 4.53
C ILE A 254 -24.44 10.95 4.07
N SER A 255 -23.19 11.08 3.56
CA SER A 255 -22.69 12.30 2.97
C SER A 255 -23.27 12.48 1.57
N THR A 256 -23.82 13.64 1.29
CA THR A 256 -24.43 13.99 0.00
C THR A 256 -23.94 15.37 -0.46
N THR A 257 -24.21 15.71 -1.72
CA THR A 257 -23.88 17.04 -2.26
C THR A 257 -25.16 17.77 -2.64
N LEU A 258 -25.28 19.03 -2.21
CA LEU A 258 -26.35 19.94 -2.63
C LEU A 258 -25.87 20.81 -3.79
N THR A 259 -26.61 20.82 -4.89
CA THR A 259 -26.39 21.73 -6.02
C THR A 259 -27.71 22.41 -6.37
N GLY A 260 -27.76 23.70 -6.15
CA GLY A 260 -29.04 24.43 -6.23
C GLY A 260 -30.04 23.93 -5.18
N SER A 261 -31.16 23.37 -5.61
CA SER A 261 -32.19 22.78 -4.74
C SER A 261 -32.20 21.24 -4.79
N THR A 262 -31.19 20.62 -5.41
CA THR A 262 -31.16 19.18 -5.62
C THR A 262 -29.99 18.55 -4.89
N TYR A 263 -30.26 17.53 -4.09
CA TYR A 263 -29.26 16.67 -3.46
C TYR A 263 -28.86 15.53 -4.38
N SER A 264 -27.62 15.10 -4.27
CA SER A 264 -27.09 13.94 -4.98
C SER A 264 -26.33 12.99 -4.04
N MET A 265 -26.42 11.69 -4.30
CA MET A 265 -25.62 10.65 -3.58
C MET A 265 -24.17 10.69 -4.06
N ARG A 266 -23.50 11.81 -3.82
CA ARG A 266 -22.08 12.02 -4.05
C ARG A 266 -21.44 12.54 -2.78
N ASP A 267 -20.40 11.86 -2.33
CA ASP A 267 -19.60 12.27 -1.18
C ASP A 267 -18.26 12.86 -1.64
N PRO A 268 -18.11 14.19 -1.63
CA PRO A 268 -16.86 14.84 -2.00
C PRO A 268 -15.85 14.87 -0.85
N THR A 269 -16.21 14.38 0.35
CA THR A 269 -15.33 14.36 1.52
C THR A 269 -14.46 13.12 1.59
N ARG A 270 -14.82 12.09 0.80
CA ARG A 270 -14.09 10.84 0.66
C ARG A 270 -13.72 10.61 -0.79
N GLY A 271 -12.42 10.41 -1.03
CA GLY A 271 -11.88 10.29 -2.36
C GLY A 271 -11.80 11.62 -3.14
N VAL A 272 -10.89 11.67 -4.10
CA VAL A 272 -10.70 12.80 -5.01
C VAL A 272 -10.69 12.31 -6.45
N GLY A 273 -11.08 13.15 -7.40
CA GLY A 273 -11.16 12.76 -8.81
C GLY A 273 -12.15 11.63 -9.06
N GLY A 274 -11.73 10.62 -9.82
CA GLY A 274 -12.61 9.53 -10.27
C GLY A 274 -13.69 9.99 -11.25
N THR A 275 -14.53 9.05 -11.68
CA THR A 275 -15.56 9.29 -12.70
C THR A 275 -16.54 10.40 -12.32
N PHE A 276 -16.87 10.55 -11.05
CA PHE A 276 -17.89 11.47 -10.53
C PHE A 276 -17.33 12.57 -9.63
N ASN A 277 -16.02 12.76 -9.59
CA ASN A 277 -15.31 13.76 -8.76
C ASN A 277 -15.71 13.67 -7.27
N GLY A 278 -15.51 12.53 -6.69
CA GLY A 278 -15.88 12.12 -5.33
C GLY A 278 -16.54 10.75 -5.35
N MET A 279 -16.66 10.12 -4.20
CA MET A 279 -17.39 8.86 -4.10
C MET A 279 -18.85 9.07 -4.43
N ALA A 280 -19.44 8.19 -5.22
CA ALA A 280 -20.80 8.36 -5.72
C ALA A 280 -21.56 7.03 -5.76
N ILE A 281 -22.89 7.14 -5.64
CA ILE A 281 -23.80 6.03 -5.93
C ILE A 281 -24.63 6.40 -7.14
N THR A 282 -24.67 5.51 -8.10
CA THR A 282 -25.37 5.70 -9.37
C THR A 282 -26.47 4.66 -9.54
N ASN A 283 -27.40 4.97 -10.41
CA ASN A 283 -28.53 4.09 -10.75
C ASN A 283 -28.29 3.51 -12.15
N ALA A 284 -27.95 2.24 -12.21
CA ALA A 284 -27.83 1.52 -13.49
C ALA A 284 -29.18 1.32 -14.18
N ASN A 285 -30.28 1.50 -13.45
CA ASN A 285 -31.64 1.38 -13.96
C ASN A 285 -31.86 0.10 -14.80
N HIS A 286 -31.40 -1.01 -14.26
CA HIS A 286 -31.38 -2.34 -14.88
C HIS A 286 -30.51 -2.46 -16.14
N GLY A 287 -29.65 -1.48 -16.38
CA GLY A 287 -28.61 -1.55 -17.41
C GLY A 287 -27.32 -2.21 -16.91
N SER A 288 -26.31 -2.22 -17.77
CA SER A 288 -24.97 -2.74 -17.50
C SER A 288 -23.91 -1.65 -17.26
N SER A 289 -24.33 -0.38 -17.27
CA SER A 289 -23.45 0.77 -17.10
C SER A 289 -23.74 1.50 -15.78
N ALA A 290 -22.84 2.39 -15.39
CA ALA A 290 -22.95 3.15 -14.15
C ALA A 290 -24.29 3.91 -14.02
N GLY A 291 -24.81 4.45 -15.11
CA GLY A 291 -25.99 5.31 -15.07
C GLY A 291 -25.72 6.67 -14.42
N ALA A 292 -26.77 7.36 -14.02
CA ALA A 292 -26.70 8.69 -13.40
C ALA A 292 -26.57 8.59 -11.87
N ILE A 293 -25.92 9.55 -11.25
CA ILE A 293 -25.91 9.68 -9.78
C ILE A 293 -27.36 9.87 -9.31
N TYR A 294 -27.72 9.21 -8.20
CA TYR A 294 -29.01 9.44 -7.57
C TYR A 294 -29.17 10.89 -7.15
N THR A 295 -30.35 11.46 -7.48
CA THR A 295 -30.74 12.83 -7.11
C THR A 295 -32.08 12.86 -6.42
N ASN A 296 -32.27 13.80 -5.48
CA ASN A 296 -33.52 14.00 -4.77
C ASN A 296 -33.71 15.48 -4.39
N PRO A 297 -34.93 16.01 -4.40
CA PRO A 297 -35.21 17.37 -3.94
C PRO A 297 -35.09 17.52 -2.40
N THR A 298 -35.10 16.43 -1.66
CA THR A 298 -34.90 16.41 -0.20
C THR A 298 -33.66 15.59 0.14
N ASN A 299 -33.04 15.83 1.30
CA ASN A 299 -31.90 15.03 1.76
C ASN A 299 -32.33 13.80 2.60
N THR A 300 -33.48 13.27 2.31
CA THR A 300 -34.01 12.04 2.89
C THR A 300 -34.11 10.99 1.79
N TRP A 301 -33.48 9.83 1.98
CA TRP A 301 -33.22 8.85 0.95
C TRP A 301 -33.70 7.47 1.38
N GLY A 302 -34.37 6.79 0.47
CA GLY A 302 -34.84 5.42 0.71
C GLY A 302 -36.07 5.37 1.60
N ASP A 303 -36.71 4.19 1.67
CA ASP A 303 -37.81 3.87 2.57
C ASP A 303 -37.43 2.78 3.58
N GLY A 304 -36.21 2.30 3.50
CA GLY A 304 -35.72 1.22 4.34
C GLY A 304 -36.26 -0.15 3.99
N GLN A 305 -36.97 -0.30 2.88
CA GLN A 305 -37.54 -1.57 2.42
C GLN A 305 -36.75 -2.17 1.28
N ASN A 306 -36.82 -3.48 1.14
CA ASN A 306 -36.24 -4.16 0.00
C ASN A 306 -36.84 -3.68 -1.31
N TYR A 307 -36.05 -3.63 -2.38
CA TYR A 307 -36.53 -3.25 -3.71
C TYR A 307 -37.69 -4.17 -4.17
N ILE A 308 -38.72 -3.55 -4.68
CA ILE A 308 -39.90 -4.28 -5.25
C ILE A 308 -39.60 -4.53 -6.73
N PRO A 309 -39.44 -5.79 -7.17
CA PRO A 309 -39.14 -6.11 -8.57
C PRO A 309 -40.12 -5.45 -9.55
N GLY A 310 -39.56 -4.78 -10.57
CA GLY A 310 -40.31 -4.00 -11.55
C GLY A 310 -40.80 -2.64 -11.08
N GLY A 311 -40.45 -2.24 -9.85
CA GLY A 311 -40.72 -0.91 -9.32
C GLY A 311 -39.80 0.16 -9.92
N SER A 312 -40.03 1.42 -9.55
CA SER A 312 -39.13 2.50 -9.92
C SER A 312 -37.83 2.43 -9.16
N THR A 313 -36.70 2.50 -9.85
CA THR A 313 -35.37 2.56 -9.25
C THR A 313 -35.00 3.92 -8.65
N THR A 314 -35.82 4.96 -8.91
CA THR A 314 -35.58 6.34 -8.46
C THR A 314 -36.51 6.83 -7.37
N ASN A 315 -37.60 6.11 -7.07
CA ASN A 315 -38.45 6.45 -5.93
C ASN A 315 -37.78 6.06 -4.59
N ALA A 316 -38.43 6.34 -3.47
CA ALA A 316 -37.90 6.03 -2.15
C ALA A 316 -37.51 4.54 -2.01
N ASN A 317 -38.28 3.61 -2.56
CA ASN A 317 -37.98 2.18 -2.52
C ASN A 317 -36.69 1.85 -3.30
N GLY A 318 -36.56 2.33 -4.54
CA GLY A 318 -35.34 2.14 -5.31
C GLY A 318 -34.11 2.86 -4.71
N GLN A 319 -34.29 4.02 -4.10
CA GLN A 319 -33.21 4.75 -3.45
C GLN A 319 -32.61 4.01 -2.24
N THR A 320 -33.35 3.07 -1.63
CA THR A 320 -32.88 2.31 -0.47
C THR A 320 -31.62 1.50 -0.80
N ALA A 321 -31.52 0.90 -1.99
CA ALA A 321 -30.29 0.23 -2.45
C ALA A 321 -29.11 1.22 -2.52
N GLY A 322 -29.36 2.44 -2.99
CA GLY A 322 -28.37 3.51 -3.04
C GLY A 322 -27.90 3.97 -1.65
N VAL A 323 -28.80 4.04 -0.68
CA VAL A 323 -28.47 4.37 0.73
C VAL A 323 -27.51 3.34 1.33
N ASN A 324 -27.85 2.06 1.19
CA ASN A 324 -27.02 0.98 1.69
C ASN A 324 -25.63 0.99 1.05
N ALA A 325 -25.58 1.17 -0.27
CA ALA A 325 -24.33 1.26 -1.02
C ALA A 325 -23.44 2.43 -0.55
N LEU A 326 -24.03 3.62 -0.38
CA LEU A 326 -23.26 4.79 0.05
C LEU A 326 -22.76 4.62 1.49
N TRP A 327 -23.60 4.12 2.39
CA TRP A 327 -23.21 3.89 3.77
C TRP A 327 -22.12 2.83 3.89
N GLY A 328 -22.22 1.73 3.14
CA GLY A 328 -21.17 0.72 3.05
C GLY A 328 -19.86 1.26 2.51
N LEU A 329 -19.92 2.04 1.44
CA LEU A 329 -18.73 2.67 0.83
C LEU A 329 -18.05 3.66 1.79
N MET A 330 -18.83 4.47 2.50
CA MET A 330 -18.32 5.41 3.50
C MET A 330 -17.60 4.67 4.64
N ASN A 331 -18.20 3.61 5.18
CA ASN A 331 -17.60 2.83 6.26
C ASN A 331 -16.35 2.08 5.81
N THR A 332 -16.33 1.55 4.59
CA THR A 332 -15.14 0.92 4.01
C THR A 332 -13.98 1.92 3.92
N TYR A 333 -14.25 3.11 3.38
CA TYR A 333 -13.26 4.17 3.30
C TYR A 333 -12.77 4.59 4.71
N ASP A 334 -13.70 4.84 5.63
CA ASP A 334 -13.39 5.32 6.98
C ASP A 334 -12.63 4.26 7.78
N MET A 335 -12.97 2.99 7.66
CA MET A 335 -12.26 1.90 8.29
C MET A 335 -10.81 1.84 7.79
N LEU A 336 -10.58 1.81 6.49
CA LEU A 336 -9.23 1.78 5.91
C LEU A 336 -8.40 3.00 6.32
N LYS A 337 -9.01 4.19 6.24
CA LYS A 337 -8.33 5.44 6.59
C LYS A 337 -8.01 5.56 8.07
N ASN A 338 -9.00 5.33 8.93
CA ASN A 338 -8.87 5.60 10.36
C ASN A 338 -8.03 4.55 11.06
N THR A 339 -8.12 3.27 10.63
CA THR A 339 -7.40 2.18 11.28
C THR A 339 -6.01 1.95 10.70
N LEU A 340 -5.82 2.16 9.40
CA LEU A 340 -4.59 1.82 8.68
C LEU A 340 -3.88 3.04 8.07
N GLY A 341 -4.52 4.21 8.05
CA GLY A 341 -4.02 5.37 7.30
C GLY A 341 -4.13 5.23 5.78
N TRP A 342 -4.84 4.21 5.30
CA TRP A 342 -4.99 3.88 3.88
C TRP A 342 -6.20 4.57 3.28
N GLN A 343 -6.01 5.42 2.28
CA GLN A 343 -7.09 6.23 1.73
C GLN A 343 -7.62 5.65 0.42
N SER A 344 -8.92 5.34 0.38
CA SER A 344 -9.61 4.71 -0.75
C SER A 344 -9.10 3.29 -1.04
N LEU A 345 -9.38 2.74 -2.23
CA LEU A 345 -9.01 1.38 -2.59
C LEU A 345 -7.53 1.26 -2.97
N ASP A 346 -6.97 2.32 -3.53
CA ASP A 346 -5.60 2.35 -4.07
C ASP A 346 -4.57 3.00 -3.12
N GLY A 347 -4.98 3.46 -1.94
CA GLY A 347 -4.14 4.21 -1.01
C GLY A 347 -3.83 5.64 -1.43
N ASN A 348 -4.22 6.04 -2.66
CA ASN A 348 -3.98 7.36 -3.25
C ASN A 348 -5.20 8.29 -3.15
N ASN A 349 -6.19 7.90 -2.36
CA ASN A 349 -7.44 8.65 -2.21
C ASN A 349 -8.24 8.84 -3.50
N THR A 350 -8.07 7.98 -4.50
CA THR A 350 -8.87 8.02 -5.73
C THR A 350 -10.32 7.65 -5.43
N ALA A 351 -11.26 8.49 -5.84
CA ALA A 351 -12.67 8.23 -5.62
C ALA A 351 -13.17 7.06 -6.49
N THR A 352 -14.03 6.24 -5.91
CA THR A 352 -14.75 5.14 -6.59
C THR A 352 -16.25 5.38 -6.52
N TYR A 353 -17.04 4.50 -7.16
CA TYR A 353 -18.50 4.57 -7.12
C TYR A 353 -19.12 3.18 -7.08
N ILE A 354 -20.40 3.13 -6.70
CA ILE A 354 -21.21 1.92 -6.75
C ILE A 354 -22.43 2.21 -7.63
N ALA A 355 -22.71 1.34 -8.61
CA ALA A 355 -23.90 1.38 -9.43
C ALA A 355 -24.94 0.38 -8.87
N ALA A 356 -26.06 0.90 -8.40
CA ALA A 356 -27.17 0.09 -7.91
C ALA A 356 -28.16 -0.26 -9.04
N HIS A 357 -28.95 -1.30 -8.86
CA HIS A 357 -29.91 -1.82 -9.82
C HIS A 357 -29.29 -2.23 -11.15
N VAL A 358 -28.18 -2.97 -11.07
CA VAL A 358 -27.58 -3.53 -12.28
C VAL A 358 -28.39 -4.74 -12.74
N PHE A 359 -28.68 -4.80 -14.01
CA PHE A 359 -29.51 -5.82 -14.65
C PHE A 359 -30.87 -6.03 -13.98
N ASN A 360 -31.71 -6.92 -14.53
CA ASN A 360 -33.01 -7.26 -13.92
C ASN A 360 -32.88 -8.50 -13.02
N ASN A 361 -33.38 -8.42 -11.79
CA ASN A 361 -33.41 -9.53 -10.85
C ASN A 361 -32.05 -10.23 -10.71
N TYR A 362 -30.96 -9.44 -10.69
CA TYR A 362 -29.61 -9.95 -10.71
C TYR A 362 -29.16 -10.35 -9.31
N ASP A 363 -28.89 -11.65 -9.17
CA ASP A 363 -28.51 -12.28 -7.90
C ASP A 363 -27.01 -12.21 -7.66
N ASN A 364 -26.40 -11.07 -7.92
CA ASN A 364 -24.95 -10.88 -7.70
C ASN A 364 -24.57 -9.42 -7.50
N ALA A 365 -23.41 -9.23 -6.86
CA ALA A 365 -22.64 -7.99 -6.83
C ALA A 365 -21.25 -8.27 -7.40
N TYR A 366 -20.56 -7.26 -7.89
CA TYR A 366 -19.20 -7.45 -8.38
C TYR A 366 -18.41 -6.15 -8.43
N TYR A 367 -17.10 -6.27 -8.22
CA TYR A 367 -16.12 -5.23 -8.48
C TYR A 367 -15.59 -5.36 -9.90
N ASP A 368 -15.44 -4.23 -10.59
CA ASP A 368 -14.88 -4.16 -11.95
C ASP A 368 -13.60 -3.32 -11.97
N ASP A 369 -12.48 -3.96 -12.32
CA ASP A 369 -11.17 -3.32 -12.40
C ASP A 369 -11.08 -2.25 -13.48
N SER A 370 -11.89 -2.34 -14.52
CA SER A 370 -11.83 -1.40 -15.66
C SER A 370 -12.29 0.00 -15.29
N CYS A 371 -13.29 0.08 -14.41
CA CYS A 371 -13.78 1.35 -13.86
C CYS A 371 -13.32 1.60 -12.42
N LYS A 372 -12.70 0.61 -11.77
CA LYS A 372 -12.39 0.61 -10.35
C LYS A 372 -13.63 0.89 -9.50
N CYS A 373 -14.71 0.22 -9.81
CA CYS A 373 -16.04 0.47 -9.25
C CYS A 373 -16.78 -0.84 -8.96
N MET A 374 -17.91 -0.74 -8.29
CA MET A 374 -18.76 -1.87 -7.94
C MET A 374 -20.14 -1.75 -8.57
N PHE A 375 -20.75 -2.88 -8.83
CA PHE A 375 -22.13 -3.02 -9.29
C PHE A 375 -22.92 -3.93 -8.35
N ILE A 376 -24.11 -3.53 -7.97
CA ILE A 376 -25.01 -4.33 -7.12
C ILE A 376 -26.34 -4.60 -7.80
N GLY A 377 -26.77 -5.86 -7.76
CA GLY A 377 -28.07 -6.31 -8.22
C GLY A 377 -29.17 -6.20 -7.16
N ASP A 378 -30.40 -6.32 -7.62
CA ASP A 378 -31.58 -6.26 -6.75
C ASP A 378 -31.96 -7.60 -6.11
N GLY A 379 -31.34 -8.69 -6.62
CA GLY A 379 -31.66 -10.05 -6.21
C GLY A 379 -32.99 -10.56 -6.77
N ASN A 380 -33.14 -11.88 -6.80
CA ASN A 380 -34.32 -12.64 -7.11
C ASN A 380 -34.50 -13.79 -6.11
N ALA A 381 -33.63 -14.78 -6.16
CA ALA A 381 -33.45 -15.74 -5.08
C ALA A 381 -32.99 -15.04 -3.80
N PHE A 382 -32.38 -13.94 -3.98
CA PHE A 382 -31.78 -13.11 -2.97
C PHE A 382 -32.57 -11.80 -2.74
N LEU A 383 -32.23 -11.00 -1.79
CA LEU A 383 -32.74 -9.66 -1.60
C LEU A 383 -31.70 -8.68 -2.18
N SER A 384 -31.84 -7.36 -2.12
CA SER A 384 -30.85 -6.44 -2.68
C SER A 384 -29.43 -6.66 -2.09
N LEU A 385 -28.38 -6.67 -2.91
CA LEU A 385 -27.03 -7.08 -2.54
C LEU A 385 -26.20 -5.95 -1.91
N GLY A 386 -26.86 -5.06 -1.16
CA GLY A 386 -26.21 -3.90 -0.53
C GLY A 386 -25.86 -4.07 0.95
N ALA A 387 -25.77 -5.29 1.49
CA ALA A 387 -25.34 -5.51 2.87
C ALA A 387 -23.89 -5.03 3.09
N ILE A 388 -23.59 -4.66 4.33
CA ILE A 388 -22.30 -4.01 4.66
C ILE A 388 -21.12 -4.92 4.39
N ASP A 389 -21.24 -6.21 4.72
CA ASP A 389 -20.23 -7.23 4.47
C ASP A 389 -20.00 -7.44 2.96
N VAL A 390 -21.08 -7.43 2.15
CA VAL A 390 -21.01 -7.52 0.69
C VAL A 390 -20.31 -6.30 0.08
N ILE A 391 -20.67 -5.09 0.51
CA ILE A 391 -20.01 -3.86 0.04
C ILE A 391 -18.53 -3.88 0.43
N GLY A 392 -18.21 -4.25 1.66
CA GLY A 392 -16.83 -4.37 2.13
C GLY A 392 -16.02 -5.42 1.36
N HIS A 393 -16.66 -6.56 1.02
CA HIS A 393 -16.08 -7.62 0.20
C HIS A 393 -15.69 -7.10 -1.20
N GLU A 394 -16.64 -6.54 -1.93
CA GLU A 394 -16.40 -6.06 -3.29
C GLU A 394 -15.37 -4.92 -3.34
N MET A 395 -15.45 -3.98 -2.39
CA MET A 395 -14.44 -2.92 -2.28
C MET A 395 -13.05 -3.48 -1.97
N SER A 396 -12.95 -4.59 -1.24
CA SER A 396 -11.67 -5.25 -0.93
C SER A 396 -11.05 -5.95 -2.14
N HIS A 397 -11.83 -6.37 -3.15
CA HIS A 397 -11.30 -6.72 -4.47
C HIS A 397 -10.55 -5.54 -5.09
N GLY A 398 -11.07 -4.33 -4.94
CA GLY A 398 -10.40 -3.11 -5.40
C GLY A 398 -9.06 -2.87 -4.71
N VAL A 399 -8.98 -3.11 -3.40
CA VAL A 399 -7.70 -3.04 -2.68
C VAL A 399 -6.72 -4.11 -3.19
N THR A 400 -7.20 -5.35 -3.40
CA THR A 400 -6.38 -6.42 -3.99
C THR A 400 -5.87 -6.04 -5.37
N ALA A 401 -6.74 -5.54 -6.24
CA ALA A 401 -6.40 -5.15 -7.61
C ALA A 401 -5.36 -4.02 -7.64
N ALA A 402 -5.51 -3.03 -6.77
CA ALA A 402 -4.59 -1.91 -6.67
C ALA A 402 -3.24 -2.29 -6.02
N THR A 403 -3.17 -3.41 -5.28
CA THR A 403 -1.97 -3.78 -4.51
C THR A 403 -1.38 -5.11 -4.96
N SER A 404 -1.71 -6.21 -4.31
CA SER A 404 -1.15 -7.54 -4.62
C SER A 404 -1.54 -8.06 -6.00
N ASN A 405 -2.65 -7.62 -6.51
CA ASN A 405 -3.23 -8.07 -7.78
C ASN A 405 -3.22 -9.59 -7.93
N LEU A 406 -3.61 -10.29 -6.86
CA LEU A 406 -3.68 -11.76 -6.81
C LEU A 406 -4.44 -12.28 -8.01
N THR A 407 -3.81 -13.11 -8.83
CA THR A 407 -4.42 -13.70 -10.01
C THR A 407 -5.67 -14.48 -9.61
N TYR A 408 -6.81 -14.18 -10.22
CA TYR A 408 -8.12 -14.70 -9.84
C TYR A 408 -8.33 -16.15 -10.33
N SER A 409 -7.39 -17.04 -9.99
CA SER A 409 -7.36 -18.45 -10.38
C SER A 409 -6.49 -19.25 -9.43
N GLY A 410 -6.84 -20.49 -9.16
CA GLY A 410 -6.08 -21.36 -8.29
C GLY A 410 -6.02 -20.86 -6.85
N GLU A 411 -4.92 -21.13 -6.15
CA GLU A 411 -4.76 -20.69 -4.76
C GLU A 411 -4.71 -19.18 -4.60
N SER A 412 -4.10 -18.44 -5.53
CA SER A 412 -4.10 -16.99 -5.51
C SER A 412 -5.50 -16.40 -5.66
N GLY A 413 -6.36 -17.04 -6.45
CA GLY A 413 -7.78 -16.66 -6.56
C GLY A 413 -8.54 -16.89 -5.27
N GLY A 414 -8.32 -18.02 -4.61
CA GLY A 414 -8.90 -18.27 -3.29
C GLY A 414 -8.44 -17.29 -2.22
N LEU A 415 -7.17 -16.85 -2.26
CA LEU A 415 -6.65 -15.80 -1.37
C LEU A 415 -7.23 -14.42 -1.71
N ASN A 416 -7.53 -14.14 -2.99
CA ASN A 416 -8.20 -12.92 -3.42
C ASN A 416 -9.62 -12.86 -2.83
N GLU A 417 -10.39 -13.94 -2.97
CA GLU A 417 -11.72 -14.06 -2.36
C GLU A 417 -11.67 -13.96 -0.85
N SER A 418 -10.73 -14.67 -0.22
CA SER A 418 -10.59 -14.61 1.23
C SER A 418 -10.21 -13.21 1.73
N ASN A 419 -9.38 -12.46 1.00
CA ASN A 419 -9.11 -11.07 1.34
C ASN A 419 -10.40 -10.24 1.34
N SER A 420 -11.26 -10.50 0.38
CA SER A 420 -12.52 -9.79 0.24
C SER A 420 -13.50 -10.15 1.37
N ASP A 421 -13.61 -11.42 1.74
CA ASP A 421 -14.40 -11.86 2.91
C ASP A 421 -13.85 -11.26 4.22
N ILE A 422 -12.54 -11.28 4.41
CA ILE A 422 -11.87 -10.66 5.56
C ILE A 422 -12.16 -9.17 5.63
N GLY A 423 -12.15 -8.49 4.49
CA GLY A 423 -12.48 -7.07 4.39
C GLY A 423 -13.94 -6.79 4.70
N GLY A 424 -14.86 -7.61 4.20
CA GLY A 424 -16.28 -7.51 4.48
C GLY A 424 -16.60 -7.60 5.97
N GLU A 425 -16.09 -8.63 6.62
CA GLU A 425 -16.24 -8.83 8.07
C GLU A 425 -15.61 -7.70 8.91
N ALA A 426 -14.46 -7.20 8.49
CA ALA A 426 -13.79 -6.10 9.18
C ALA A 426 -14.57 -4.78 9.06
N VAL A 427 -15.12 -4.49 7.87
CA VAL A 427 -15.96 -3.31 7.63
C VAL A 427 -17.26 -3.42 8.41
N GLU A 428 -17.87 -4.60 8.44
CA GLU A 428 -19.08 -4.84 9.23
C GLU A 428 -18.82 -4.57 10.73
N ALA A 429 -17.78 -5.18 11.30
CA ALA A 429 -17.43 -4.95 12.71
C ALA A 429 -17.21 -3.46 13.00
N TYR A 430 -16.50 -2.76 12.11
CA TYR A 430 -16.22 -1.33 12.26
C TYR A 430 -17.51 -0.48 12.20
N ALA A 431 -18.34 -0.71 11.19
CA ALA A 431 -19.56 0.03 10.98
C ALA A 431 -20.57 -0.18 12.12
N ARG A 432 -20.74 -1.42 12.58
CA ARG A 432 -21.66 -1.76 13.68
C ARG A 432 -21.21 -1.23 15.03
N ALA A 433 -19.94 -0.92 15.19
CA ALA A 433 -19.43 -0.20 16.36
C ALA A 433 -19.54 1.34 16.25
N GLY A 434 -20.23 1.83 15.22
CA GLY A 434 -20.47 3.26 15.02
C GLY A 434 -19.60 3.91 13.95
N GLY A 435 -18.75 3.17 13.24
CA GLY A 435 -17.95 3.66 12.09
C GLY A 435 -16.91 4.71 12.46
N THR A 436 -16.39 4.68 13.70
CA THR A 436 -15.44 5.66 14.22
C THR A 436 -14.30 4.99 14.98
N GLY A 437 -13.20 5.71 15.16
CA GLY A 437 -12.05 5.21 15.91
C GLY A 437 -10.92 4.65 15.05
N GLY A 438 -9.78 4.39 15.67
CA GLY A 438 -8.53 3.96 15.01
C GLY A 438 -8.24 2.47 15.13
N SER A 439 -9.25 1.65 15.45
CA SER A 439 -9.13 0.20 15.56
C SER A 439 -10.40 -0.51 15.11
N ILE A 440 -10.25 -1.76 14.64
CA ILE A 440 -11.37 -2.62 14.27
C ILE A 440 -11.83 -3.36 15.53
N PRO A 441 -13.11 -3.26 15.89
CA PRO A 441 -13.63 -3.95 17.07
C PRO A 441 -13.54 -5.47 16.96
N ASN A 442 -13.49 -6.15 18.10
CA ASN A 442 -13.45 -7.62 18.15
C ASN A 442 -14.87 -8.25 18.13
N SER A 443 -15.88 -7.42 17.95
CA SER A 443 -17.30 -7.80 17.91
C SER A 443 -18.04 -6.84 16.97
N GLY A 444 -19.24 -7.21 16.60
CA GLY A 444 -20.09 -6.40 15.73
C GLY A 444 -20.40 -7.08 14.40
N ASN A 445 -19.54 -7.97 13.94
CA ASN A 445 -19.78 -8.92 12.85
C ASN A 445 -20.17 -10.30 13.40
N ASP A 446 -20.68 -11.13 12.54
CA ASP A 446 -21.13 -12.50 12.91
C ASP A 446 -20.27 -13.61 12.29
N TRP A 447 -19.23 -13.26 11.52
CA TRP A 447 -18.32 -14.17 10.81
C TRP A 447 -19.03 -15.06 9.78
N MET A 448 -20.09 -14.51 9.17
CA MET A 448 -20.96 -15.21 8.22
C MET A 448 -21.28 -14.31 7.02
N MET A 449 -20.50 -14.44 5.97
CA MET A 449 -20.66 -13.67 4.74
C MET A 449 -22.02 -13.86 4.11
N GLY A 450 -22.67 -12.77 3.73
CA GLY A 450 -23.91 -12.73 3.00
C GLY A 450 -25.13 -13.24 3.77
N ARG A 451 -25.08 -13.27 5.09
CA ARG A 451 -26.22 -13.73 5.91
C ARG A 451 -27.42 -12.80 5.82
N GLU A 452 -27.18 -11.50 5.95
CA GLU A 452 -28.27 -10.50 5.93
C GLU A 452 -28.97 -10.46 4.58
N ILE A 453 -28.24 -10.77 3.56
CA ILE A 453 -28.74 -10.78 2.22
C ILE A 453 -29.54 -12.06 1.91
N SER A 454 -29.51 -13.08 2.74
CA SER A 454 -30.21 -14.35 2.51
C SER A 454 -31.70 -14.29 2.87
N ARG A 455 -32.58 -14.68 1.99
CA ARG A 455 -34.03 -14.85 2.28
C ARG A 455 -34.30 -15.94 3.31
N SER A 456 -33.38 -16.90 3.42
CA SER A 456 -33.49 -17.99 4.40
C SER A 456 -32.77 -17.67 5.71
N GLY A 457 -31.97 -16.62 5.76
CA GLY A 457 -31.08 -16.30 6.86
C GLY A 457 -29.85 -17.20 6.96
N ALA A 458 -29.67 -18.15 6.03
CA ALA A 458 -28.44 -18.93 5.93
C ALA A 458 -27.35 -18.11 5.21
N PRO A 459 -26.14 -18.00 5.73
CA PRO A 459 -25.08 -17.27 5.07
C PRO A 459 -24.57 -18.00 3.83
N LEU A 460 -23.87 -17.28 3.00
CA LEU A 460 -23.15 -17.85 1.85
C LEU A 460 -21.95 -18.67 2.30
N ARG A 461 -21.19 -18.11 3.22
CA ARG A 461 -19.97 -18.72 3.76
C ARG A 461 -19.88 -18.50 5.27
N TRP A 462 -19.34 -19.51 5.95
CA TRP A 462 -19.01 -19.45 7.37
C TRP A 462 -17.48 -19.31 7.51
N MET A 463 -16.99 -18.20 8.03
CA MET A 463 -15.55 -17.98 8.21
C MET A 463 -14.94 -19.02 9.17
N TYR A 464 -15.63 -19.39 10.25
CA TYR A 464 -15.14 -20.29 11.28
C TYR A 464 -15.20 -21.78 10.91
N LYS A 465 -16.12 -22.18 10.05
CA LYS A 465 -16.31 -23.57 9.59
C LYS A 465 -16.84 -23.58 8.16
N PRO A 466 -15.98 -23.30 7.18
CA PRO A 466 -16.39 -23.18 5.78
C PRO A 466 -17.24 -24.35 5.28
N SER A 467 -16.93 -25.58 5.65
CA SER A 467 -17.66 -26.78 5.19
C SER A 467 -19.14 -26.81 5.50
N LYS A 468 -19.67 -25.85 6.27
CA LYS A 468 -21.13 -25.73 6.51
C LYS A 468 -21.90 -25.30 5.25
N ASP A 469 -21.24 -24.69 4.28
CA ASP A 469 -21.83 -24.39 2.98
C ASP A 469 -21.92 -25.63 2.04
N GLY A 470 -21.33 -26.74 2.42
CA GLY A 470 -21.32 -28.00 1.67
C GLY A 470 -20.30 -28.09 0.55
N SER A 471 -19.52 -27.03 0.28
CA SER A 471 -18.57 -26.99 -0.85
C SER A 471 -17.16 -26.52 -0.44
N SER A 472 -17.05 -25.60 0.52
CA SER A 472 -15.77 -25.05 0.95
C SER A 472 -15.03 -25.98 1.90
N PRO A 473 -13.74 -26.27 1.67
CA PRO A 473 -12.95 -27.07 2.61
C PRO A 473 -12.57 -26.25 3.87
N ASN A 474 -12.44 -26.95 5.01
CA ASN A 474 -11.97 -26.34 6.26
C ASN A 474 -10.44 -26.19 6.35
N ALA A 475 -9.71 -26.83 5.48
CA ALA A 475 -8.27 -26.88 5.50
C ALA A 475 -7.71 -27.05 4.08
N TRP A 476 -6.48 -26.67 3.91
CA TRP A 476 -5.74 -26.80 2.66
C TRP A 476 -5.53 -28.28 2.29
N SER A 477 -5.63 -28.55 1.01
CA SER A 477 -5.24 -29.81 0.39
C SER A 477 -4.55 -29.54 -0.95
N SER A 478 -3.79 -30.51 -1.46
CA SER A 478 -3.07 -30.37 -2.74
C SER A 478 -3.97 -30.13 -3.95
N GLY A 479 -5.26 -30.44 -3.83
CA GLY A 479 -6.27 -30.17 -4.88
C GLY A 479 -6.96 -28.81 -4.78
N ILE A 480 -6.67 -27.98 -3.78
CA ILE A 480 -7.44 -26.77 -3.51
C ILE A 480 -7.42 -25.76 -4.65
N GLY A 481 -6.31 -25.69 -5.38
CA GLY A 481 -6.21 -24.80 -6.54
C GLY A 481 -7.03 -25.24 -7.76
N GLY A 482 -7.68 -26.39 -7.71
CA GLY A 482 -8.54 -26.93 -8.77
C GLY A 482 -10.03 -26.66 -8.58
N ILE A 483 -10.47 -26.14 -7.41
CA ILE A 483 -11.86 -25.82 -7.14
C ILE A 483 -12.13 -24.33 -7.36
N ASP A 484 -13.40 -23.94 -7.43
CA ASP A 484 -13.80 -22.56 -7.61
C ASP A 484 -13.22 -21.67 -6.50
N VAL A 485 -12.82 -20.45 -6.86
CA VAL A 485 -12.10 -19.53 -5.97
C VAL A 485 -12.93 -19.13 -4.74
N HIS A 486 -14.26 -19.08 -4.87
CA HIS A 486 -15.17 -18.77 -3.76
C HIS A 486 -15.21 -19.88 -2.70
N TYR A 487 -14.91 -21.12 -3.09
CA TYR A 487 -14.80 -22.26 -2.15
C TYR A 487 -13.35 -22.47 -1.68
N SER A 488 -12.38 -22.26 -2.56
CA SER A 488 -10.97 -22.38 -2.18
C SER A 488 -10.48 -21.25 -1.25
N SER A 489 -11.27 -20.21 -1.05
CA SER A 489 -11.11 -19.18 -0.01
C SER A 489 -11.31 -19.70 1.41
N GLY A 490 -12.12 -20.75 1.57
CA GLY A 490 -12.58 -21.25 2.87
C GLY A 490 -11.47 -21.48 3.90
N PRO A 491 -10.39 -22.21 3.60
CA PRO A 491 -9.32 -22.41 4.59
C PRO A 491 -8.71 -21.11 5.08
N ASN A 492 -8.47 -20.11 4.22
CA ASN A 492 -7.87 -18.85 4.65
C ASN A 492 -8.86 -17.97 5.43
N ASN A 493 -10.15 -18.03 5.10
CA ASN A 493 -11.21 -17.44 5.93
C ASN A 493 -11.15 -17.99 7.35
N ARG A 494 -11.03 -19.31 7.45
CA ARG A 494 -10.91 -20.01 8.74
C ARG A 494 -9.62 -19.66 9.48
N MET A 495 -8.52 -19.55 8.77
CA MET A 495 -7.24 -19.08 9.33
C MET A 495 -7.43 -17.69 9.95
N PHE A 496 -8.05 -16.77 9.24
CA PHE A 496 -8.26 -15.41 9.74
C PHE A 496 -9.22 -15.37 10.93
N TYR A 497 -10.27 -16.17 10.91
CA TYR A 497 -11.14 -16.34 12.07
C TYR A 497 -10.35 -16.81 13.30
N PHE A 498 -9.56 -17.87 13.17
CA PHE A 498 -8.75 -18.38 14.28
C PHE A 498 -7.70 -17.39 14.76
N LEU A 499 -7.05 -16.68 13.83
CA LEU A 499 -6.11 -15.62 14.17
C LEU A 499 -6.78 -14.52 14.98
N SER A 500 -8.02 -14.15 14.63
CA SER A 500 -8.78 -13.10 15.30
C SER A 500 -9.39 -13.56 16.62
N GLN A 501 -10.10 -14.69 16.63
CA GLN A 501 -10.98 -15.11 17.72
C GLN A 501 -10.42 -16.30 18.52
N GLY A 502 -9.49 -17.05 17.96
CA GLY A 502 -9.00 -18.28 18.55
C GLY A 502 -9.79 -19.51 18.13
N SER A 503 -9.43 -20.67 18.69
CA SER A 503 -10.05 -21.96 18.41
C SER A 503 -10.54 -22.67 19.67
N ASN A 504 -11.11 -23.86 19.51
CA ASN A 504 -11.60 -24.70 20.62
C ASN A 504 -10.94 -26.07 20.59
N SER A 505 -10.64 -26.64 21.76
CA SER A 505 -10.00 -27.95 21.88
C SER A 505 -10.96 -29.14 21.73
N SER A 506 -12.28 -28.91 21.84
CA SER A 506 -13.29 -29.95 21.72
C SER A 506 -13.57 -30.29 20.26
N SER A 507 -13.40 -31.54 19.85
CA SER A 507 -13.70 -32.02 18.50
C SER A 507 -15.15 -31.88 18.06
N SER A 508 -16.08 -31.66 19.01
CA SER A 508 -17.49 -31.39 18.71
C SER A 508 -17.78 -29.94 18.40
N SER A 509 -16.81 -29.03 18.64
CA SER A 509 -16.96 -27.59 18.38
C SER A 509 -16.77 -27.26 16.90
N ASP A 510 -17.55 -26.30 16.40
CA ASP A 510 -17.34 -25.73 15.06
C ASP A 510 -15.99 -25.00 14.94
N TYR A 511 -15.40 -24.62 16.05
CA TYR A 511 -14.12 -23.90 16.16
C TYR A 511 -12.95 -24.85 16.41
N TYR A 512 -13.11 -26.16 16.29
CA TYR A 512 -12.07 -27.19 16.46
C TYR A 512 -11.26 -27.37 15.19
N SER A 513 -9.94 -27.55 15.33
CA SER A 513 -9.09 -28.03 14.26
C SER A 513 -8.24 -29.22 14.70
N ALA A 514 -8.30 -30.31 13.92
CA ALA A 514 -7.48 -31.51 14.15
C ALA A 514 -5.98 -31.30 13.87
N TYR A 515 -5.62 -30.22 13.20
CA TYR A 515 -4.22 -29.88 12.87
C TYR A 515 -3.50 -29.16 14.00
N LEU A 516 -4.24 -28.66 15.03
CA LEU A 516 -3.63 -28.14 16.23
C LEU A 516 -3.28 -29.29 17.18
N ASN A 517 -2.01 -29.60 17.27
CA ASN A 517 -1.47 -30.73 18.02
C ASN A 517 -0.40 -30.36 19.07
N LYS A 518 -0.20 -29.05 19.27
CA LYS A 518 0.70 -28.46 20.27
C LYS A 518 -0.08 -27.86 21.43
N THR A 519 0.63 -27.51 22.47
CA THR A 519 0.02 -27.01 23.71
C THR A 519 -0.19 -25.50 23.68
N PRO A 520 -1.39 -25.02 24.05
CA PRO A 520 -2.64 -25.75 24.27
C PRO A 520 -3.23 -26.25 22.94
N LEU A 521 -4.10 -27.27 22.95
CA LEU A 521 -4.77 -27.78 21.75
C LEU A 521 -5.75 -26.80 21.12
N ALA A 522 -6.14 -25.75 21.85
CA ALA A 522 -6.85 -24.59 21.35
C ALA A 522 -5.89 -23.41 21.24
N MET A 523 -5.92 -22.67 20.15
CA MET A 523 -5.11 -21.46 20.03
C MET A 523 -5.85 -20.24 20.53
N THR A 524 -5.10 -19.27 21.08
CA THR A 524 -5.61 -17.97 21.50
C THR A 524 -5.61 -16.98 20.33
N GLY A 525 -6.75 -16.31 20.11
CA GLY A 525 -6.85 -15.24 19.12
C GLY A 525 -6.17 -13.96 19.58
N ILE A 526 -5.77 -13.13 18.63
CA ILE A 526 -5.08 -11.86 18.90
C ILE A 526 -5.98 -10.62 18.76
N GLY A 527 -7.25 -10.83 18.43
CA GLY A 527 -8.23 -9.79 18.15
C GLY A 527 -8.23 -9.34 16.68
N THR A 528 -9.41 -8.90 16.21
CA THR A 528 -9.65 -8.56 14.80
C THR A 528 -8.74 -7.45 14.30
N ASP A 529 -8.52 -6.38 15.08
CA ASP A 529 -7.67 -5.27 14.68
C ASP A 529 -6.22 -5.70 14.38
N LYS A 530 -5.61 -6.48 15.28
CA LYS A 530 -4.24 -6.96 15.08
C LYS A 530 -4.16 -7.95 13.92
N ALA A 531 -5.13 -8.87 13.83
CA ALA A 531 -5.21 -9.83 12.75
C ALA A 531 -5.31 -9.12 11.38
N TYR A 532 -6.17 -8.10 11.28
CA TYR A 532 -6.36 -7.34 10.05
C TYR A 532 -5.13 -6.50 9.69
N ARG A 533 -4.47 -5.85 10.65
CA ARG A 533 -3.21 -5.10 10.40
C ARG A 533 -2.10 -6.01 9.87
N ILE A 534 -1.96 -7.21 10.43
CA ILE A 534 -0.97 -8.20 9.96
C ILE A 534 -1.31 -8.63 8.52
N TRP A 535 -2.57 -8.99 8.28
CA TRP A 535 -3.06 -9.42 6.98
C TRP A 535 -2.90 -8.32 5.92
N PHE A 536 -3.39 -7.12 6.22
CA PHE A 536 -3.33 -5.96 5.31
C PHE A 536 -1.88 -5.58 4.97
N LYS A 537 -0.97 -5.60 5.95
CA LYS A 537 0.45 -5.39 5.71
C LYS A 537 1.01 -6.45 4.76
N ALA A 538 0.70 -7.71 4.96
CA ALA A 538 1.14 -8.77 4.06
C ALA A 538 0.58 -8.58 2.65
N LEU A 539 -0.72 -8.31 2.52
CA LEU A 539 -1.41 -8.07 1.26
C LEU A 539 -0.78 -6.93 0.45
N THR A 540 -0.58 -5.79 1.11
CA THR A 540 -0.16 -4.56 0.42
C THR A 540 1.34 -4.47 0.17
N THR A 541 2.18 -5.09 1.05
CA THR A 541 3.64 -4.91 1.01
C THR A 541 4.42 -6.15 0.61
N LYS A 542 3.80 -7.35 0.63
CA LYS A 542 4.52 -8.62 0.44
C LYS A 542 3.87 -9.56 -0.56
N PHE A 543 2.55 -9.59 -0.65
CA PHE A 543 1.87 -10.45 -1.60
C PHE A 543 2.17 -10.03 -3.04
N THR A 544 2.20 -11.01 -3.90
CA THR A 544 2.38 -10.86 -5.36
C THR A 544 1.23 -11.56 -6.07
N ALA A 545 1.06 -11.32 -7.35
CA ALA A 545 -0.01 -11.91 -8.14
C ALA A 545 -0.07 -13.45 -8.09
N SER A 546 1.05 -14.10 -7.75
CA SER A 546 1.16 -15.57 -7.67
C SER A 546 1.24 -16.12 -6.25
N THR A 547 0.98 -15.32 -5.23
CA THR A 547 1.01 -15.77 -3.83
C THR A 547 0.01 -16.91 -3.65
N ASN A 548 0.49 -18.05 -3.17
CA ASN A 548 -0.29 -19.22 -2.77
C ASN A 548 -0.36 -19.34 -1.24
N TYR A 549 -1.02 -20.36 -0.71
CA TYR A 549 -1.19 -20.55 0.74
C TYR A 549 0.12 -20.65 1.51
N ALA A 550 1.11 -21.36 1.00
CA ALA A 550 2.42 -21.51 1.65
C ALA A 550 3.18 -20.17 1.67
N ASP A 551 3.17 -19.45 0.57
CA ASP A 551 3.80 -18.14 0.45
C ASP A 551 3.07 -17.09 1.31
N ALA A 552 1.73 -17.13 1.33
CA ALA A 552 0.92 -16.28 2.19
C ALA A 552 1.27 -16.49 3.67
N ARG A 553 1.35 -17.76 4.14
CA ARG A 553 1.78 -18.06 5.51
C ARG A 553 3.09 -17.38 5.88
N ASN A 554 4.10 -17.52 5.02
CA ASN A 554 5.43 -16.96 5.30
C ASN A 554 5.39 -15.44 5.33
N LYS A 555 4.67 -14.82 4.41
CA LYS A 555 4.53 -13.35 4.29
C LYS A 555 3.70 -12.75 5.42
N VAL A 556 2.63 -13.43 5.83
CA VAL A 556 1.81 -13.01 6.98
C VAL A 556 2.59 -13.16 8.28
N LEU A 557 3.35 -14.25 8.45
CA LEU A 557 4.23 -14.43 9.59
C LEU A 557 5.31 -13.33 9.65
N LEU A 558 5.97 -13.06 8.53
CA LEU A 558 6.95 -11.97 8.47
C LEU A 558 6.32 -10.61 8.81
N SER A 559 5.10 -10.36 8.34
CA SER A 559 4.37 -9.12 8.68
C SER A 559 4.05 -9.04 10.17
N ALA A 560 3.68 -10.15 10.81
CA ALA A 560 3.49 -10.20 12.27
C ALA A 560 4.79 -9.93 13.03
N GLN A 561 5.90 -10.51 12.56
CA GLN A 561 7.22 -10.30 13.15
C GLN A 561 7.70 -8.85 13.01
N GLU A 562 7.45 -8.21 11.87
CA GLU A 562 7.79 -6.80 11.64
C GLU A 562 6.93 -5.85 12.49
N LEU A 563 5.67 -6.17 12.75
CA LEU A 563 4.78 -5.33 13.54
C LEU A 563 4.93 -5.52 15.04
N TYR A 564 5.17 -6.75 15.49
CA TYR A 564 5.10 -7.11 16.90
C TYR A 564 6.36 -7.78 17.46
N GLY A 565 7.33 -8.06 16.61
CA GLY A 565 8.60 -8.70 16.98
C GLY A 565 8.64 -10.20 16.71
N VAL A 566 9.86 -10.69 16.46
CA VAL A 566 10.13 -12.14 16.33
C VAL A 566 9.84 -12.82 17.66
N GLY A 567 9.08 -13.93 17.64
CA GLY A 567 8.68 -14.66 18.85
C GLY A 567 7.53 -14.03 19.65
N SER A 568 6.92 -12.95 19.13
CA SER A 568 5.72 -12.38 19.74
C SER A 568 4.55 -13.38 19.73
N LYS A 569 3.59 -13.15 20.65
CA LYS A 569 2.36 -13.94 20.66
C LYS A 569 1.58 -13.82 19.34
N GLU A 570 1.66 -12.66 18.68
CA GLU A 570 1.05 -12.41 17.39
C GLU A 570 1.72 -13.27 16.29
N ALA A 571 3.03 -13.36 16.27
CA ALA A 571 3.76 -14.21 15.34
C ALA A 571 3.48 -15.72 15.60
N THR A 572 3.40 -16.13 16.87
CA THR A 572 3.00 -17.48 17.25
C THR A 572 1.56 -17.80 16.84
N ALA A 573 0.64 -16.86 17.06
CA ALA A 573 -0.76 -17.01 16.65
C ALA A 573 -0.91 -17.17 15.13
N VAL A 574 -0.14 -16.43 14.32
CA VAL A 574 -0.11 -16.61 12.86
C VAL A 574 0.34 -18.02 12.49
N GLN A 575 1.41 -18.52 13.10
CA GLN A 575 1.89 -19.90 12.83
C GLN A 575 0.81 -20.93 13.17
N ARG A 576 0.16 -20.80 14.30
CA ARG A 576 -0.90 -21.69 14.75
C ARG A 576 -2.17 -21.59 13.89
N ALA A 577 -2.58 -20.38 13.51
CA ALA A 577 -3.75 -20.19 12.66
C ALA A 577 -3.57 -20.82 11.28
N TYR A 578 -2.38 -20.72 10.69
CA TYR A 578 -2.07 -21.41 9.45
C TYR A 578 -1.92 -22.92 9.64
N ALA A 579 -1.31 -23.37 10.73
CA ALA A 579 -1.28 -24.81 11.05
C ALA A 579 -2.69 -25.37 11.19
N ALA A 580 -3.61 -24.64 11.83
CA ALA A 580 -5.00 -25.06 12.00
C ALA A 580 -5.74 -25.34 10.68
N ILE A 581 -5.23 -24.83 9.57
CA ILE A 581 -5.77 -25.07 8.22
C ILE A 581 -4.83 -25.93 7.35
N ASN A 582 -3.95 -26.70 7.97
CA ASN A 582 -2.98 -27.57 7.28
C ASN A 582 -1.96 -26.82 6.40
N VAL A 583 -1.50 -25.66 6.84
CA VAL A 583 -0.46 -24.87 6.15
C VAL A 583 0.72 -24.64 7.09
N GLY A 584 1.63 -25.61 7.12
CA GLY A 584 2.78 -25.61 8.01
C GLY A 584 2.54 -26.37 9.32
N ALA A 585 3.60 -26.51 10.12
CA ALA A 585 3.55 -27.23 11.40
C ALA A 585 2.97 -26.33 12.51
N ASP A 586 2.25 -26.94 13.46
CA ASP A 586 1.82 -26.30 14.69
C ASP A 586 3.00 -26.03 15.64
N VAL A 587 2.85 -25.08 16.52
CA VAL A 587 3.83 -24.68 17.52
C VAL A 587 3.16 -24.51 18.87
N ASP A 588 3.91 -24.70 19.96
CA ASP A 588 3.38 -24.43 21.30
C ASP A 588 3.14 -22.93 21.51
N GLU A 589 2.03 -22.60 22.14
CA GLU A 589 1.66 -21.21 22.45
C GLU A 589 2.32 -20.69 23.73
N ALA A 590 2.50 -21.60 24.69
CA ALA A 590 3.20 -21.32 25.93
C ALA A 590 4.70 -21.62 25.78
N GLY A 591 5.48 -20.57 25.77
CA GLY A 591 6.92 -20.64 25.75
C GLY A 591 7.48 -20.61 24.35
N GLY A 592 7.42 -19.46 23.71
CA GLY A 592 8.43 -19.14 22.71
C GLY A 592 9.78 -19.39 23.35
N GLY A 593 10.55 -20.39 22.92
CA GLY A 593 11.91 -20.74 23.30
C GLY A 593 12.42 -20.29 24.67
N VAL A 594 13.62 -20.68 25.04
CA VAL A 594 14.31 -20.13 26.20
C VAL A 594 14.38 -18.60 26.07
N LEU A 595 14.03 -17.85 27.12
CA LEU A 595 14.18 -16.39 27.15
C LEU A 595 15.57 -16.03 26.65
N ALA A 596 15.64 -15.21 25.62
CA ALA A 596 16.88 -14.79 24.99
C ALA A 596 16.82 -13.32 24.59
N ILE A 597 17.97 -12.71 24.36
CA ILE A 597 18.09 -11.37 23.79
C ILE A 597 18.40 -11.51 22.32
N SER A 598 17.45 -11.11 21.47
CA SER A 598 17.57 -11.18 20.00
C SER A 598 18.33 -9.97 19.40
N SER A 599 18.31 -8.81 20.11
CA SER A 599 19.12 -7.64 19.75
C SER A 599 19.81 -7.12 20.99
N GLN A 600 21.12 -7.17 20.99
CA GLN A 600 21.97 -6.67 22.07
C GLN A 600 22.04 -5.13 22.03
N PRO A 601 22.21 -4.46 23.18
CA PRO A 601 22.52 -3.05 23.20
C PRO A 601 23.82 -2.79 22.44
N ALA A 602 23.81 -1.80 21.56
CA ALA A 602 24.97 -1.42 20.76
C ALA A 602 25.81 -0.38 21.51
N SER A 603 27.16 -0.49 21.43
CA SER A 603 28.05 0.59 21.85
C SER A 603 27.82 1.82 20.98
N ILE A 604 27.77 2.99 21.59
CA ILE A 604 27.48 4.25 20.91
C ILE A 604 28.52 5.31 21.26
N THR A 605 28.68 6.26 20.32
CA THR A 605 29.49 7.47 20.56
C THR A 605 28.58 8.68 20.48
N VAL A 606 28.62 9.54 21.49
CA VAL A 606 27.88 10.79 21.52
C VAL A 606 28.77 11.94 21.97
N VAL A 607 28.37 13.18 21.74
CA VAL A 607 29.04 14.33 22.34
C VAL A 607 28.53 14.61 23.76
N ALA A 608 29.34 15.23 24.58
CA ALA A 608 28.87 15.67 25.88
C ALA A 608 27.69 16.65 25.77
N GLY A 609 26.62 16.40 26.51
CA GLY A 609 25.35 17.11 26.45
C GLY A 609 24.31 16.50 25.50
N ALA A 610 24.69 15.57 24.62
CA ALA A 610 23.74 14.84 23.77
C ALA A 610 23.07 13.68 24.51
N ILE A 611 21.92 13.23 23.98
CA ILE A 611 21.20 12.07 24.51
C ILE A 611 21.90 10.79 24.04
N ALA A 612 22.29 9.97 25.03
CA ALA A 612 22.68 8.59 24.82
C ALA A 612 21.43 7.70 24.91
N ASN A 613 21.21 6.84 23.91
CA ASN A 613 20.08 5.94 23.86
C ASN A 613 20.55 4.50 23.63
N PHE A 614 20.16 3.59 24.53
CA PHE A 614 20.40 2.15 24.43
C PHE A 614 19.07 1.43 24.29
N SER A 615 19.06 0.34 23.55
CA SER A 615 17.85 -0.48 23.35
C SER A 615 18.21 -1.96 23.37
N VAL A 616 17.25 -2.77 23.77
CA VAL A 616 17.34 -4.23 23.77
C VAL A 616 16.05 -4.81 23.19
N THR A 617 16.16 -5.95 22.51
CA THR A 617 14.99 -6.73 22.10
C THR A 617 15.11 -8.13 22.70
N ALA A 618 14.11 -8.52 23.49
CA ALA A 618 14.00 -9.87 24.04
C ALA A 618 13.07 -10.74 23.19
N THR A 619 13.31 -12.05 23.22
CA THR A 619 12.51 -13.07 22.55
C THR A 619 12.46 -14.34 23.40
N GLY A 620 11.48 -15.19 23.13
CA GLY A 620 11.27 -16.40 23.97
C GLY A 620 10.73 -16.06 25.36
N GLY A 621 10.68 -17.03 26.25
CA GLY A 621 10.09 -16.85 27.58
C GLY A 621 8.60 -16.49 27.56
N VAL A 622 8.09 -15.96 28.65
CA VAL A 622 6.68 -15.54 28.82
C VAL A 622 6.60 -14.03 28.99
N ALA A 623 5.99 -13.33 28.04
CA ALA A 623 5.70 -11.88 28.16
C ALA A 623 4.60 -11.62 29.19
N PRO A 624 4.52 -10.39 29.78
CA PRO A 624 5.38 -9.25 29.53
C PRO A 624 6.76 -9.38 30.16
N TYR A 625 7.77 -8.85 29.47
CA TYR A 625 9.12 -8.84 30.03
C TYR A 625 9.31 -7.68 31.01
N LYS A 626 10.11 -7.91 32.03
CA LYS A 626 10.61 -6.88 32.96
C LYS A 626 12.06 -6.59 32.61
N TYR A 627 12.44 -5.34 32.65
CA TYR A 627 13.78 -4.89 32.33
C TYR A 627 14.41 -4.22 33.54
N GLN A 628 15.71 -4.34 33.70
CA GLN A 628 16.51 -3.58 34.65
C GLN A 628 17.85 -3.22 34.03
N TRP A 629 18.00 -1.96 33.62
CA TRP A 629 19.27 -1.46 33.12
C TRP A 629 20.28 -1.26 34.24
N MET A 630 21.53 -1.52 33.89
CA MET A 630 22.68 -1.38 34.79
C MET A 630 23.74 -0.51 34.12
N ARG A 631 24.42 0.27 34.93
CA ARG A 631 25.60 1.02 34.57
C ARG A 631 26.81 0.49 35.33
N ASN A 632 27.83 0.06 34.64
CA ASN A 632 29.03 -0.56 35.23
C ASN A 632 28.69 -1.66 36.27
N GLY A 633 27.65 -2.46 35.97
CA GLY A 633 27.16 -3.54 36.84
C GLY A 633 26.22 -3.12 37.98
N ALA A 634 26.00 -1.83 38.20
CA ALA A 634 25.06 -1.33 39.21
C ALA A 634 23.70 -0.97 38.60
N ASN A 635 22.60 -1.37 39.24
CA ASN A 635 21.26 -1.07 38.78
C ASN A 635 20.99 0.44 38.68
N ILE A 636 20.40 0.86 37.58
CA ILE A 636 19.94 2.24 37.41
C ILE A 636 18.49 2.32 37.90
N ALA A 637 18.25 3.09 38.93
CA ALA A 637 16.90 3.23 39.50
C ALA A 637 15.90 3.75 38.46
N GLY A 638 14.73 3.06 38.33
CA GLY A 638 13.67 3.42 37.42
C GLY A 638 13.92 3.09 35.95
N ALA A 639 15.06 2.54 35.56
CA ALA A 639 15.36 2.15 34.18
C ALA A 639 14.82 0.75 33.88
N THR A 640 13.50 0.66 33.70
CA THR A 640 12.74 -0.60 33.57
C THR A 640 12.02 -0.76 32.25
N ALA A 641 12.34 0.06 31.25
CA ALA A 641 11.81 -0.03 29.88
C ALA A 641 12.79 -0.78 28.96
N PRO A 642 12.36 -1.27 27.76
CA PRO A 642 13.24 -1.89 26.77
C PRO A 642 14.29 -0.91 26.19
N THR A 643 14.13 0.37 26.45
CA THR A 643 15.07 1.43 26.08
C THR A 643 15.50 2.21 27.32
N TYR A 644 16.76 2.69 27.31
CA TYR A 644 17.26 3.58 28.34
C TYR A 644 17.97 4.78 27.68
N SER A 645 17.55 5.98 28.08
CA SER A 645 18.05 7.22 27.52
C SER A 645 18.41 8.22 28.63
N PHE A 646 19.53 8.94 28.47
CA PHE A 646 19.92 10.01 29.36
C PHE A 646 20.83 11.01 28.66
N THR A 647 21.01 12.21 29.21
CA THR A 647 21.93 13.21 28.68
C THR A 647 23.36 12.89 29.12
N ALA A 648 24.23 12.52 28.17
CA ALA A 648 25.59 12.10 28.42
C ALA A 648 26.49 13.28 28.89
N GLN A 649 27.24 13.08 29.94
CA GLN A 649 28.25 14.01 30.41
C GLN A 649 29.65 13.48 30.05
N SER A 650 30.66 14.35 30.00
CA SER A 650 32.06 13.92 29.76
C SER A 650 32.58 12.85 30.75
N SER A 651 32.05 12.87 31.99
CA SER A 651 32.34 11.87 33.02
C SER A 651 31.73 10.49 32.73
N ASP A 652 30.82 10.37 31.75
CA ASP A 652 30.19 9.11 31.37
C ASP A 652 31.04 8.35 30.32
N ASN A 653 32.15 8.95 29.86
CA ASN A 653 33.00 8.32 28.88
C ASN A 653 33.59 7.01 29.41
N GLY A 654 33.42 5.93 28.61
CA GLY A 654 33.86 4.58 28.99
C GLY A 654 32.89 3.81 29.86
N ALA A 655 31.75 4.39 30.22
CA ALA A 655 30.74 3.68 31.03
C ALA A 655 30.10 2.52 30.23
N GLY A 656 30.01 1.35 30.89
CA GLY A 656 29.37 0.15 30.33
C GLY A 656 27.90 0.07 30.74
N PHE A 657 27.04 -0.17 29.75
CA PHE A 657 25.58 -0.35 29.97
C PHE A 657 25.16 -1.77 29.58
N SER A 658 24.41 -2.41 30.48
CA SER A 658 23.82 -3.72 30.24
C SER A 658 22.39 -3.74 30.79
N VAL A 659 21.61 -4.74 30.40
CA VAL A 659 20.24 -4.90 30.89
C VAL A 659 19.96 -6.36 31.21
N THR A 660 19.30 -6.59 32.33
CA THR A 660 18.72 -7.88 32.67
C THR A 660 17.25 -7.86 32.25
N VAL A 661 16.86 -8.85 31.46
CA VAL A 661 15.48 -9.11 31.06
C VAL A 661 14.96 -10.30 31.80
N THR A 662 13.78 -10.18 32.40
CA THR A 662 13.11 -11.26 33.15
C THR A 662 11.71 -11.47 32.55
N ASP A 663 11.32 -12.70 32.31
CA ASP A 663 9.99 -13.04 31.83
C ASP A 663 8.96 -13.12 32.97
N SER A 664 7.69 -13.33 32.59
CA SER A 664 6.57 -13.42 33.53
C SER A 664 6.06 -14.88 33.71
N ALA A 665 6.91 -15.86 33.44
CA ALA A 665 6.57 -17.25 33.75
C ALA A 665 6.29 -17.46 35.25
N PRO A 666 5.53 -18.50 35.64
CA PRO A 666 5.33 -18.86 37.06
C PRO A 666 6.66 -19.05 37.81
N THR A 667 7.69 -19.53 37.13
CA THR A 667 9.09 -19.53 37.56
C THR A 667 9.85 -18.64 36.59
N PRO A 668 10.06 -17.33 36.91
CA PRO A 668 10.62 -16.38 35.95
C PRO A 668 12.05 -16.75 35.57
N ALA A 669 12.29 -16.77 34.27
CA ALA A 669 13.64 -16.86 33.70
C ALA A 669 14.23 -15.44 33.52
N SER A 670 15.55 -15.33 33.63
CA SER A 670 16.26 -14.08 33.41
C SER A 670 17.44 -14.28 32.49
N VAL A 671 17.70 -13.29 31.63
CA VAL A 671 18.87 -13.23 30.73
C VAL A 671 19.44 -11.82 30.77
N SER A 672 20.79 -11.75 30.81
CA SER A 672 21.50 -10.46 30.79
C SER A 672 22.12 -10.23 29.40
N SER A 673 22.12 -8.97 28.97
CA SER A 673 22.76 -8.55 27.73
C SER A 673 24.30 -8.54 27.87
N SER A 674 24.96 -8.50 26.70
CA SER A 674 26.33 -8.01 26.63
C SER A 674 26.40 -6.56 27.09
N THR A 675 27.59 -6.12 27.50
CA THR A 675 27.82 -4.72 27.88
C THR A 675 28.08 -3.87 26.63
N ALA A 676 27.30 -2.80 26.46
CA ALA A 676 27.49 -1.74 25.47
C ALA A 676 28.32 -0.60 26.10
N THR A 677 29.35 -0.14 25.44
CA THR A 677 30.20 0.95 25.92
C THR A 677 29.73 2.29 25.38
N LEU A 678 29.60 3.29 26.25
CA LEU A 678 29.36 4.68 25.86
C LEU A 678 30.71 5.39 25.67
N THR A 679 30.96 5.91 24.51
CA THR A 679 32.06 6.85 24.25
C THR A 679 31.49 8.26 24.24
N VAL A 680 32.00 9.14 25.07
CA VAL A 680 31.61 10.55 25.07
C VAL A 680 32.80 11.36 24.54
N SER A 681 32.62 11.92 23.34
CA SER A 681 33.60 12.79 22.71
C SER A 681 33.50 14.21 23.29
N THR A 682 34.65 14.84 23.49
CA THR A 682 34.74 16.23 23.95
C THR A 682 34.70 17.24 22.80
N SER A 683 34.46 16.79 21.58
CA SER A 683 34.33 17.67 20.44
C SER A 683 33.08 18.53 20.55
N THR A 684 33.29 19.82 20.75
CA THR A 684 32.18 20.79 20.76
C THR A 684 31.69 21.01 19.34
N ALA A 685 30.44 20.62 19.08
CA ALA A 685 29.75 21.05 17.87
C ALA A 685 29.72 22.58 17.81
N SER A 686 30.12 23.16 16.69
CA SER A 686 30.22 24.62 16.51
C SER A 686 29.41 25.04 15.32
N GLU A 687 28.45 25.95 15.57
CA GLU A 687 27.70 26.62 14.51
C GLU A 687 28.62 27.60 13.75
N LYS A 688 28.57 27.59 12.42
CA LYS A 688 29.37 28.42 11.54
C LYS A 688 28.57 29.47 10.80
N ILE A 689 27.26 29.30 10.68
CA ILE A 689 26.36 30.31 10.13
C ILE A 689 26.07 31.35 11.22
N VAL A 690 26.23 32.59 10.86
CA VAL A 690 25.87 33.73 11.69
C VAL A 690 24.47 34.14 11.34
N ASN A 691 23.57 34.19 12.34
CA ASN A 691 22.20 34.66 12.14
C ASN A 691 21.45 33.86 11.06
N GLY A 692 21.50 32.56 11.12
CA GLY A 692 20.81 31.69 10.16
C GLY A 692 19.29 31.67 10.34
N SER A 693 18.78 32.08 11.51
CA SER A 693 17.35 32.33 11.79
C SER A 693 16.85 33.66 11.27
N PHE A 694 17.72 34.53 10.77
CA PHE A 694 17.41 35.89 10.30
C PHE A 694 16.87 36.86 11.36
N GLU A 695 16.69 36.44 12.61
CA GLU A 695 16.10 37.29 13.68
C GLU A 695 16.93 38.53 14.01
N SER A 696 18.25 38.50 13.76
CA SER A 696 19.14 39.67 13.89
C SER A 696 19.22 40.51 12.60
N GLY A 697 18.18 40.48 11.78
CA GLY A 697 18.10 41.21 10.51
C GLY A 697 19.16 40.72 9.50
N VAL A 698 19.91 41.64 8.91
CA VAL A 698 20.86 41.28 7.82
C VAL A 698 22.25 40.86 8.32
N THR A 699 22.46 40.78 9.63
CA THR A 699 23.75 40.45 10.23
C THR A 699 24.34 39.14 9.66
N GLY A 700 25.58 39.17 9.21
CA GLY A 700 26.25 38.00 8.64
C GLY A 700 25.95 37.72 7.16
N TRP A 701 24.94 38.30 6.60
CA TRP A 701 24.51 38.09 5.23
C TRP A 701 24.89 39.23 4.29
N THR A 702 25.16 38.89 3.03
CA THR A 702 25.55 39.80 1.96
C THR A 702 24.75 39.51 0.68
N GLY A 703 24.81 40.40 -0.31
CA GLY A 703 24.02 40.31 -1.53
C GLY A 703 22.72 41.12 -1.41
N ASN A 704 21.58 40.58 -1.81
CA ASN A 704 20.30 41.24 -1.80
C ASN A 704 19.65 41.18 -0.40
N THR A 705 20.27 41.76 0.60
CA THR A 705 19.86 41.60 2.01
C THR A 705 18.50 42.22 2.35
N TRP A 706 17.92 43.01 1.46
CA TRP A 706 16.51 43.49 1.64
C TRP A 706 15.45 42.36 1.59
N VAL A 707 15.83 41.15 1.14
CA VAL A 707 14.96 40.00 1.15
C VAL A 707 14.71 39.47 2.57
N ILE A 708 15.51 39.87 3.57
CA ILE A 708 15.38 39.46 4.97
C ILE A 708 14.41 40.39 5.69
N GLY A 709 13.33 39.88 6.21
CA GLY A 709 12.32 40.65 6.90
C GLY A 709 11.23 39.81 7.56
N ASN A 710 10.30 40.54 8.20
CA ASN A 710 9.02 39.96 8.61
C ASN A 710 8.00 40.27 7.49
N TRP A 711 7.54 39.27 6.80
CA TRP A 711 6.76 39.41 5.58
C TRP A 711 5.33 38.91 5.78
N VAL A 712 4.35 39.77 5.55
CA VAL A 712 2.94 39.39 5.57
C VAL A 712 2.69 38.38 4.44
N GLY A 713 2.16 37.22 4.79
CA GLY A 713 1.86 36.13 3.84
C GLY A 713 2.97 35.09 3.69
N GLN A 714 4.17 35.33 4.29
CA GLN A 714 5.26 34.34 4.35
C GLN A 714 5.65 34.11 5.83
N PRO A 715 4.95 33.21 6.54
CA PRO A 715 5.23 32.94 7.96
C PRO A 715 6.61 32.33 8.13
N ALA A 716 7.32 32.71 9.21
CA ALA A 716 8.60 32.11 9.57
C ALA A 716 8.44 30.64 9.96
N TYR A 717 9.49 29.84 9.71
CA TYR A 717 9.59 28.47 10.23
C TYR A 717 9.75 28.51 11.76
N ASP A 718 10.60 29.44 12.25
CA ASP A 718 10.77 29.71 13.66
C ASP A 718 11.01 31.23 13.83
N GLY A 719 10.58 31.79 14.96
CA GLY A 719 10.72 33.23 15.20
C GLY A 719 9.75 34.08 14.37
N SER A 720 10.26 35.20 13.79
CA SER A 720 9.46 36.20 13.12
C SER A 720 9.98 36.70 11.77
N ARG A 721 11.21 36.36 11.43
CA ARG A 721 11.89 36.87 10.24
C ARG A 721 12.39 35.73 9.36
N VAL A 722 12.32 35.93 8.07
CA VAL A 722 12.79 34.97 7.06
C VAL A 722 13.54 35.69 5.95
N SER A 723 14.22 34.95 5.09
CA SER A 723 14.66 35.43 3.79
C SER A 723 13.66 35.02 2.71
N TRP A 724 13.01 35.99 2.08
CA TRP A 724 12.08 35.77 0.99
C TRP A 724 12.66 36.23 -0.33
N LEU A 725 13.11 35.32 -1.16
CA LEU A 725 13.63 35.52 -2.51
C LEU A 725 12.53 35.26 -3.54
N GLY A 726 12.41 36.10 -4.57
CA GLY A 726 11.38 36.00 -5.60
C GLY A 726 10.00 36.44 -5.15
N GLY A 727 8.96 35.93 -5.83
CA GLY A 727 7.58 36.33 -5.59
C GLY A 727 7.18 37.64 -6.27
N TYR A 728 7.84 38.01 -7.35
CA TYR A 728 7.62 39.26 -8.07
C TYR A 728 6.62 39.15 -9.22
N GLY A 729 6.58 37.97 -9.91
CA GLY A 729 5.79 37.75 -11.11
C GLY A 729 6.32 38.50 -12.34
N TYR A 730 7.60 38.88 -12.32
CA TYR A 730 8.35 39.43 -13.45
C TYR A 730 9.82 39.06 -13.34
N ALA A 731 10.55 39.13 -14.43
CA ALA A 731 11.95 38.73 -14.46
C ALA A 731 12.79 39.43 -13.39
N ALA A 732 13.31 38.67 -12.46
CA ALA A 732 14.08 39.13 -11.32
C ALA A 732 15.24 38.18 -11.00
N ARG A 733 16.28 38.71 -10.36
CA ARG A 733 17.42 37.95 -9.86
C ARG A 733 17.82 38.47 -8.50
N GLU A 734 17.99 37.57 -7.55
CA GLU A 734 18.44 37.88 -6.20
C GLU A 734 19.48 36.88 -5.73
N THR A 735 20.37 37.32 -4.89
CA THR A 735 21.36 36.44 -4.26
C THR A 735 21.49 36.78 -2.79
N LEU A 736 21.57 35.75 -1.95
CA LEU A 736 21.89 35.88 -0.53
C LEU A 736 23.10 34.99 -0.24
N ASN A 737 24.12 35.57 0.42
CA ASN A 737 25.40 34.89 0.57
C ASN A 737 25.94 35.03 2.00
N GLN A 738 26.64 34.02 2.47
CA GLN A 738 27.44 34.09 3.68
C GLN A 738 28.76 33.33 3.52
N ALA A 739 29.90 33.96 3.87
CA ALA A 739 31.21 33.30 3.92
C ALA A 739 31.33 32.54 5.23
N VAL A 740 31.71 31.26 5.17
CA VAL A 740 31.87 30.37 6.32
C VAL A 740 33.19 29.63 6.23
N ALA A 741 33.90 29.52 7.35
CA ALA A 741 35.12 28.73 7.44
C ALA A 741 34.83 27.35 8.02
N ILE A 742 35.16 26.30 7.29
CA ILE A 742 35.06 24.93 7.74
C ILE A 742 36.42 24.51 8.31
N PRO A 743 36.53 24.23 9.63
CA PRO A 743 37.82 23.92 10.25
C PRO A 743 38.52 22.72 9.59
N SER A 744 39.83 22.77 9.48
CA SER A 744 40.63 21.65 8.98
C SER A 744 40.59 20.43 9.91
N SER A 745 40.30 20.66 11.18
CA SER A 745 40.10 19.61 12.19
C SER A 745 38.70 19.00 12.16
N ALA A 746 37.77 19.51 11.35
CA ALA A 746 36.38 19.02 11.32
C ALA A 746 36.33 17.53 10.95
N THR A 747 35.57 16.78 11.73
CA THR A 747 35.19 15.37 11.49
C THR A 747 33.77 15.25 10.90
N SER A 748 32.95 16.30 11.04
CA SER A 748 31.69 16.48 10.36
C SER A 748 31.47 17.95 10.00
N ALA A 749 30.68 18.21 8.94
CA ALA A 749 30.24 19.54 8.54
C ALA A 749 28.89 19.42 7.85
N ASN A 750 27.82 19.67 8.59
CA ASN A 750 26.46 19.46 8.14
C ASN A 750 25.73 20.79 7.99
N LEU A 751 25.44 21.17 6.74
CA LEU A 751 24.60 22.30 6.40
C LEU A 751 23.13 21.84 6.40
N SER A 752 22.28 22.62 7.03
CA SER A 752 20.81 22.46 6.95
C SER A 752 20.12 23.81 6.79
N PHE A 753 18.94 23.80 6.18
CA PHE A 753 18.06 24.98 6.15
C PHE A 753 16.60 24.57 5.92
N ALA A 754 15.67 25.33 6.42
CA ALA A 754 14.27 25.22 6.12
C ALA A 754 13.96 26.01 4.84
N LEU A 755 13.30 25.38 3.87
CA LEU A 755 12.91 25.97 2.60
C LEU A 755 11.42 25.78 2.37
N HIS A 756 10.70 26.86 2.16
CA HIS A 756 9.31 26.88 1.68
C HIS A 756 9.27 27.43 0.26
N ILE A 757 8.51 26.78 -0.62
CA ILE A 757 8.32 27.22 -2.01
C ILE A 757 6.83 27.27 -2.29
N ASP A 758 6.33 28.45 -2.59
CA ASP A 758 5.00 28.62 -3.16
C ASP A 758 5.10 29.29 -4.53
N THR A 759 4.16 29.02 -5.42
CA THR A 759 4.20 29.49 -6.79
C THR A 759 2.80 29.63 -7.38
N ALA A 760 2.62 30.64 -8.18
CA ALA A 760 1.45 30.83 -9.05
C ALA A 760 1.57 30.03 -10.36
N GLU A 761 2.74 29.46 -10.65
CA GLU A 761 2.95 28.60 -11.82
C GLU A 761 2.08 27.35 -11.77
N SER A 762 1.37 27.09 -12.86
CA SER A 762 0.47 25.94 -13.00
C SER A 762 1.10 24.75 -13.71
N THR A 763 2.33 24.90 -14.24
CA THR A 763 3.03 23.83 -14.93
C THR A 763 3.51 22.72 -13.98
N GLY A 764 3.37 21.47 -14.39
CA GLY A 764 3.95 20.32 -13.69
C GLY A 764 5.28 19.83 -14.26
N SER A 765 5.81 20.46 -15.31
CA SER A 765 6.95 19.92 -16.06
C SER A 765 8.04 20.93 -16.43
N VAL A 766 7.78 22.23 -16.38
CA VAL A 766 8.73 23.26 -16.78
C VAL A 766 9.21 24.04 -15.57
N ALA A 767 10.52 24.06 -15.37
CA ALA A 767 11.17 24.84 -14.30
C ALA A 767 11.48 26.26 -14.81
N TYR A 768 10.53 27.16 -14.65
CA TYR A 768 10.65 28.57 -15.04
C TYR A 768 11.52 29.34 -14.03
N ASP A 769 11.14 29.30 -12.78
CA ASP A 769 11.81 30.01 -11.70
C ASP A 769 12.70 29.06 -10.92
N LYS A 770 13.86 29.52 -10.50
CA LYS A 770 14.89 28.66 -9.87
C LYS A 770 15.53 29.32 -8.67
N LEU A 771 15.82 28.52 -7.65
CA LEU A 771 16.74 28.80 -6.56
C LEU A 771 17.91 27.84 -6.66
N VAL A 772 19.10 28.34 -6.95
CA VAL A 772 20.32 27.56 -7.03
C VAL A 772 21.13 27.76 -5.76
N VAL A 773 21.43 26.68 -5.04
CA VAL A 773 22.25 26.69 -3.83
C VAL A 773 23.66 26.25 -4.20
N THR A 774 24.64 27.12 -4.03
CA THR A 774 26.02 26.83 -4.42
C THR A 774 27.03 27.13 -3.29
N LEU A 775 28.15 26.42 -3.33
CA LEU A 775 29.37 26.83 -2.64
C LEU A 775 30.32 27.48 -3.62
N LYS A 776 30.88 28.62 -3.23
CA LYS A 776 31.87 29.36 -4.01
C LYS A 776 33.17 29.51 -3.20
N ASN A 777 34.29 29.57 -3.89
CA ASN A 777 35.55 29.98 -3.24
C ASN A 777 35.53 31.49 -2.96
N PRO A 778 36.52 32.05 -2.22
CA PRO A 778 36.63 33.50 -1.96
C PRO A 778 36.74 34.35 -3.21
N ALA A 779 37.19 33.81 -4.34
CA ALA A 779 37.25 34.49 -5.63
C ALA A 779 35.91 34.47 -6.39
N GLY A 780 34.83 33.86 -5.82
CA GLY A 780 33.50 33.78 -6.42
C GLY A 780 33.30 32.62 -7.39
N THR A 781 34.30 31.78 -7.61
CA THR A 781 34.19 30.58 -8.48
C THR A 781 33.32 29.52 -7.77
N VAL A 782 32.37 28.94 -8.49
CA VAL A 782 31.52 27.85 -7.97
C VAL A 782 32.37 26.60 -7.77
N LEU A 783 32.42 26.12 -6.54
CA LEU A 783 33.05 24.85 -6.15
C LEU A 783 32.09 23.69 -6.29
N ALA A 784 30.82 23.92 -5.95
CA ALA A 784 29.75 22.93 -6.07
C ALA A 784 28.39 23.60 -6.20
N THR A 785 27.49 22.99 -6.95
CA THR A 785 26.06 23.21 -6.86
C THR A 785 25.47 22.15 -5.94
N LEU A 786 24.98 22.56 -4.77
CA LEU A 786 24.41 21.66 -3.77
C LEU A 786 23.03 21.21 -4.18
N ALA A 787 22.21 22.14 -4.69
CA ALA A 787 20.88 21.85 -5.17
C ALA A 787 20.38 22.95 -6.14
N THR A 788 19.42 22.59 -6.96
CA THR A 788 18.61 23.52 -7.74
C THR A 788 17.14 23.20 -7.46
N TYR A 789 16.44 24.16 -6.88
CA TYR A 789 14.98 24.11 -6.67
C TYR A 789 14.29 24.99 -7.70
N SER A 790 13.00 24.72 -7.94
CA SER A 790 12.20 25.49 -8.89
C SER A 790 10.73 25.54 -8.45
N ASN A 791 9.90 26.25 -9.20
CA ASN A 791 8.45 26.21 -9.10
C ASN A 791 7.87 24.76 -9.02
N LEU A 792 8.55 23.79 -9.62
CA LEU A 792 8.15 22.37 -9.59
C LEU A 792 8.34 21.72 -8.21
N ASN A 793 9.12 22.32 -7.31
CA ASN A 793 9.38 21.80 -5.98
C ASN A 793 8.49 22.43 -4.90
N LYS A 794 7.36 23.04 -5.28
CA LYS A 794 6.39 23.59 -4.33
C LYS A 794 5.87 22.49 -3.39
N ALA A 795 5.77 22.80 -2.12
CA ALA A 795 5.24 21.91 -1.09
C ALA A 795 4.53 22.70 -0.01
N ALA A 796 3.57 22.06 0.67
CA ALA A 796 2.94 22.67 1.83
C ALA A 796 3.95 22.81 2.97
N GLY A 797 4.09 24.03 3.51
CA GLY A 797 4.99 24.34 4.61
C GLY A 797 6.47 24.24 4.25
N TYR A 798 7.30 24.29 5.28
CA TYR A 798 8.75 24.24 5.14
C TYR A 798 9.28 22.82 5.03
N GLN A 799 10.27 22.63 4.17
CA GLN A 799 10.99 21.38 3.99
C GLN A 799 12.44 21.55 4.44
N ILE A 800 12.93 20.70 5.34
CA ILE A 800 14.33 20.74 5.78
C ILE A 800 15.22 20.13 4.70
N ARG A 801 16.30 20.84 4.36
CA ARG A 801 17.31 20.42 3.39
C ARG A 801 18.64 20.24 4.09
N ASN A 802 19.31 19.11 3.83
CA ASN A 802 20.55 18.74 4.49
C ASN A 802 21.65 18.41 3.48
N PHE A 803 22.89 18.87 3.74
CA PHE A 803 24.05 18.64 2.88
C PHE A 803 25.30 18.40 3.73
N ASN A 804 26.13 17.44 3.32
CA ASN A 804 27.41 17.20 3.96
C ASN A 804 28.49 18.01 3.24
N LEU A 805 29.13 18.93 3.95
CA LEU A 805 30.19 19.81 3.45
C LEU A 805 31.59 19.41 3.92
N LEU A 806 31.78 18.23 4.49
CA LEU A 806 33.06 17.79 5.04
C LEU A 806 34.19 17.74 3.99
N ALA A 807 33.85 17.56 2.72
CA ALA A 807 34.81 17.60 1.62
C ALA A 807 35.54 18.96 1.49
N TYR A 808 34.98 20.03 2.07
CA TYR A 808 35.51 21.39 2.04
C TYR A 808 36.22 21.78 3.36
N LYS A 809 36.54 20.81 4.22
CA LYS A 809 37.28 21.08 5.46
C LYS A 809 38.60 21.78 5.20
N GLY A 810 38.96 22.73 6.04
CA GLY A 810 40.14 23.59 5.90
C GLY A 810 39.96 24.76 4.93
N GLN A 811 38.79 24.92 4.34
CA GLN A 811 38.49 25.98 3.38
C GLN A 811 37.52 27.00 3.96
N THR A 812 37.66 28.24 3.48
CA THR A 812 36.62 29.26 3.61
C THR A 812 35.79 29.22 2.32
N VAL A 813 34.50 28.96 2.43
CA VAL A 813 33.57 28.91 1.30
C VAL A 813 32.47 29.94 1.47
N THR A 814 31.92 30.42 0.39
CA THR A 814 30.71 31.25 0.40
C THR A 814 29.49 30.37 0.06
N LEU A 815 28.59 30.19 1.02
CA LEU A 815 27.28 29.64 0.78
C LEU A 815 26.44 30.70 0.06
N SER A 816 25.85 30.36 -1.08
CA SER A 816 25.12 31.28 -1.94
C SER A 816 23.77 30.67 -2.34
N PHE A 817 22.72 31.40 -2.05
CA PHE A 817 21.36 31.15 -2.54
C PHE A 817 21.10 32.16 -3.67
N ALA A 818 20.96 31.68 -4.91
CA ALA A 818 20.76 32.53 -6.08
C ALA A 818 19.40 32.23 -6.72
N MET A 819 18.50 33.18 -6.66
CA MET A 819 17.18 33.09 -7.26
C MET A 819 17.18 33.74 -8.64
N SER A 820 16.43 33.14 -9.57
CA SER A 820 16.04 33.73 -10.86
C SER A 820 14.57 33.44 -11.12
N GLU A 821 13.81 34.49 -11.37
CA GLU A 821 12.39 34.46 -11.74
C GLU A 821 12.28 34.90 -13.20
N ASP A 822 11.38 34.28 -13.96
CA ASP A 822 11.17 34.64 -15.37
C ASP A 822 10.24 35.87 -15.56
N ALA A 823 9.65 36.05 -16.73
CA ALA A 823 8.87 37.27 -17.02
C ALA A 823 7.39 37.19 -16.60
N SER A 824 6.92 36.08 -16.06
CA SER A 824 5.51 35.85 -15.78
C SER A 824 5.30 34.90 -14.62
N LEU A 825 4.21 35.12 -13.86
CA LEU A 825 3.82 34.34 -12.70
C LEU A 825 4.91 34.25 -11.61
N GLN A 826 4.51 34.31 -10.37
CA GLN A 826 5.46 34.41 -9.27
C GLN A 826 5.83 33.06 -8.69
N THR A 827 7.10 32.94 -8.26
CA THR A 827 7.55 31.86 -7.37
C THR A 827 8.33 32.44 -6.20
N SER A 828 7.90 32.13 -5.00
CA SER A 828 8.55 32.52 -3.75
C SER A 828 9.44 31.40 -3.24
N PHE A 829 10.68 31.73 -2.89
CA PHE A 829 11.61 30.85 -2.20
C PHE A 829 11.91 31.44 -0.82
N VAL A 830 11.35 30.85 0.22
CA VAL A 830 11.47 31.37 1.59
C VAL A 830 12.39 30.48 2.39
N LEU A 831 13.47 31.09 2.90
CA LEU A 831 14.51 30.40 3.68
C LEU A 831 14.44 30.80 5.14
N ASP A 832 14.65 29.81 6.02
CA ASP A 832 14.78 30.02 7.45
C ASP A 832 15.71 28.96 8.08
N GLN A 833 16.18 29.21 9.31
CA GLN A 833 17.00 28.30 10.11
C GLN A 833 18.18 27.71 9.35
N VAL A 834 18.95 28.56 8.65
CA VAL A 834 20.18 28.14 7.97
C VAL A 834 21.26 27.86 9.02
N SER A 835 21.81 26.67 9.05
CA SER A 835 22.78 26.21 10.05
C SER A 835 23.89 25.39 9.38
N LEU A 836 25.11 25.63 9.76
CA LEU A 836 26.26 24.77 9.42
C LEU A 836 26.96 24.33 10.70
N ILE A 837 26.66 23.16 11.15
CA ILE A 837 27.31 22.58 12.33
C ILE A 837 28.55 21.82 11.92
N THR A 838 29.69 22.21 12.50
CA THR A 838 30.97 21.47 12.38
C THR A 838 31.35 20.85 13.71
N GLN A 839 31.93 19.68 13.65
CA GLN A 839 32.38 18.94 14.82
C GLN A 839 33.81 18.42 14.62
#